data_3c6c70347471dc128a96fb4aec6245ac
#
_entry.id   3c6c70347471dc128a96fb4aec6245ac
#
_cell.length_a   1.000
_cell.length_b   1.000
_cell.length_c   1.000
_cell.angle_alpha   90.00
_cell.angle_beta   90.00
_cell.angle_gamma   90.00
#
_symmetry.space_group_name_H-M   'P 1'
#
loop_
_entity.id
_entity.type
_entity.pdbx_description
1 polymer ?
#
loop_
_entity_poly.entity_id
_entity_poly.type
_entity_poly.pdbx_seq_one_letter_code
_entity_poly.pdbx_strand_id
1 'polypeptide(L)'
;MKIKSVILLSIILLFLLCISTVNAENIDSITTDNNNEVIDNNTIKYEPGIDSKDLVKYYRNDSQFDVTIIGEDGNPVDKGINVDFILKTKTYSIKTNEIGISTLNINLLPGNYQITIKYANYTNVNNIKVLPPIITDNLVKYYNNGSNFEAKIIGEHGIPIDNAKVSFVVKGTTYTRYTNVNGIASLPIGLNPGSYTITTKYDKYSVNNNIIVLSPIVTKDLVKYYNNGSKFEAKIIGITTPTKVTFTVKKATYTKYTDKNGIASLPIGLSPGSYTITTKYDKYSVNNNINVYYKIITSDIVKYYKNDTAFTITIADGNDNPIKGASVTCNYNGNVLKAITTATGTLKLIVNSDPGEYSVITSCAGKTIKNTVKVLKPFESNDLVKYLKNDSQFNVKVMDSHGNPVNNGVKVDVKVNNKVYPIYTDKNGIATLKINLNPGTYTLTTTYLGFSEKNTVKVLPRITSSDVTTTINEDFEFKIKILDGQGKPLQNGDVKFTLNGKENTTRTNNEGIATFTGKLNAGNYVIHYNADNIVGSNKIKVTNIITVETLKWGTGGDVTKNPSIKANMPKSDLITKIIQAAKSGTPLITLKGAEEGKTIFMNSGTHGNEISSQVAMLKMIAQLETTPVKGTVYIMPFICPKITELNIRRYNGDDLNRVAHISGKVSNKVLNLIVSLKCEAYSDFHCTQSPGVPGKDVIMGCASPTKNTVNLIKKVSQLSGFPTIIYEKAGNPYLGAIQDHANMKGIPSITCEVISKPGYMDKGSDVKSLKQINAYLKYNEVII
;
A
#
# COMPACT_ATOMS: atom_id res chain seq x y z
N MET A 1 -18.12 -32.17 -9.68
CA MET A 1 -18.98 -31.77 -10.84
C MET A 1 -20.15 -30.86 -10.46
N LYS A 2 -20.32 -30.43 -9.22
CA LYS A 2 -21.31 -29.39 -8.80
C LYS A 2 -20.80 -27.93 -8.91
N ILE A 3 -19.52 -27.74 -9.09
CA ILE A 3 -18.91 -26.37 -9.12
C ILE A 3 -19.03 -25.68 -10.49
N LYS A 4 -19.07 -26.44 -11.60
CA LYS A 4 -19.21 -25.84 -12.96
C LYS A 4 -20.63 -25.39 -13.30
N SER A 5 -21.64 -26.01 -12.73
CA SER A 5 -23.05 -25.61 -12.96
C SER A 5 -23.46 -24.40 -12.13
N VAL A 6 -22.86 -24.21 -10.95
CA VAL A 6 -23.10 -23.04 -10.10
C VAL A 6 -22.39 -21.81 -10.68
N ILE A 7 -21.20 -21.99 -11.28
CA ILE A 7 -20.47 -20.88 -11.92
C ILE A 7 -21.18 -20.40 -13.19
N LEU A 8 -21.78 -21.27 -13.96
CA LEU A 8 -22.52 -20.86 -15.18
C LEU A 8 -23.86 -20.18 -14.85
N LEU A 9 -24.52 -20.59 -13.75
CA LEU A 9 -25.74 -19.91 -13.28
C LEU A 9 -25.43 -18.59 -12.59
N SER A 10 -24.28 -18.48 -11.89
CA SER A 10 -23.81 -17.23 -11.27
C SER A 10 -23.35 -16.19 -12.30
N ILE A 11 -22.79 -16.63 -13.44
CA ILE A 11 -22.37 -15.73 -14.52
C ILE A 11 -23.60 -15.18 -15.28
N ILE A 12 -24.66 -15.96 -15.44
CA ILE A 12 -25.93 -15.50 -16.06
C ILE A 12 -26.70 -14.59 -15.10
N LEU A 13 -26.64 -14.82 -13.78
CA LEU A 13 -27.26 -13.93 -12.78
C LEU A 13 -26.47 -12.65 -12.56
N LEU A 14 -25.12 -12.66 -12.74
CA LEU A 14 -24.30 -11.46 -12.67
C LEU A 14 -24.46 -10.55 -13.90
N PHE A 15 -24.79 -11.12 -15.08
CA PHE A 15 -25.06 -10.31 -16.29
C PHE A 15 -26.46 -9.69 -16.31
N LEU A 16 -27.39 -10.18 -15.49
CA LEU A 16 -28.75 -9.62 -15.34
C LEU A 16 -28.86 -8.62 -14.17
N LEU A 17 -27.82 -8.49 -13.33
CA LEU A 17 -27.77 -7.54 -12.20
C LEU A 17 -26.91 -6.29 -12.46
N CYS A 18 -26.35 -6.14 -13.65
CA CYS A 18 -25.63 -4.91 -14.05
C CYS A 18 -26.48 -3.89 -14.80
N ILE A 19 -27.81 -4.03 -14.77
CA ILE A 19 -28.73 -3.00 -15.27
C ILE A 19 -29.78 -2.73 -14.18
N SER A 20 -29.40 -2.07 -13.13
CA SER A 20 -30.22 -1.10 -12.37
C SER A 20 -29.58 -0.87 -10.99
N THR A 21 -29.62 0.37 -10.59
CA THR A 21 -29.30 0.98 -9.30
C THR A 21 -27.86 1.46 -9.11
N VAL A 22 -27.61 2.66 -9.64
CA VAL A 22 -26.79 3.63 -8.91
C VAL A 22 -27.75 4.29 -7.92
N ASN A 23 -27.74 3.84 -6.68
CA ASN A 23 -28.34 4.59 -5.58
C ASN A 23 -27.26 5.45 -4.95
N ALA A 24 -27.57 6.72 -4.81
CA ALA A 24 -26.84 7.67 -4.01
C ALA A 24 -26.78 7.18 -2.56
N GLU A 25 -25.59 6.95 -2.03
CA GLU A 25 -25.42 6.79 -0.58
C GLU A 25 -25.26 8.18 0.05
N ASN A 26 -26.12 8.43 1.01
CA ASN A 26 -26.12 9.58 1.88
C ASN A 26 -24.81 9.69 2.65
N ILE A 27 -24.25 10.89 2.64
CA ILE A 27 -23.24 11.32 3.61
C ILE A 27 -24.02 11.82 4.83
N ASP A 28 -24.09 11.02 5.89
CA ASP A 28 -24.59 11.46 7.18
C ASP A 28 -23.46 12.07 8.02
N SER A 29 -23.70 13.29 8.38
CA SER A 29 -23.29 14.05 9.58
C SER A 29 -21.84 13.92 10.08
N ILE A 30 -21.07 14.95 9.80
CA ILE A 30 -19.95 15.37 10.64
C ILE A 30 -20.50 16.32 11.70
N THR A 31 -20.40 15.92 12.96
CA THR A 31 -20.68 16.78 14.13
C THR A 31 -19.64 17.91 14.20
N THR A 32 -20.15 19.11 14.29
CA THR A 32 -19.38 20.35 14.52
C THR A 32 -18.85 20.37 15.96
N ASP A 33 -17.54 20.36 16.11
CA ASP A 33 -16.87 20.94 17.27
C ASP A 33 -16.29 22.31 16.88
N ASN A 34 -16.75 23.31 17.61
CA ASN A 34 -16.31 24.71 17.51
C ASN A 34 -14.87 24.84 17.98
N ASN A 35 -13.94 25.19 17.09
CA ASN A 35 -12.77 25.99 17.45
C ASN A 35 -12.40 26.90 16.28
N ASN A 36 -12.34 28.19 16.58
CA ASN A 36 -11.94 29.26 15.69
C ASN A 36 -10.56 29.00 15.10
N GLU A 37 -10.48 28.70 13.81
CA GLU A 37 -9.28 28.93 13.03
C GLU A 37 -9.64 29.68 11.74
N VAL A 38 -8.83 30.68 11.45
CA VAL A 38 -8.92 31.60 10.31
C VAL A 38 -8.91 30.78 9.01
N ILE A 39 -10.03 30.79 8.28
CA ILE A 39 -10.15 30.17 6.96
C ILE A 39 -9.38 31.05 5.98
N ASP A 40 -8.22 30.55 5.55
CA ASP A 40 -7.53 31.01 4.35
C ASP A 40 -8.33 30.56 3.12
N ASN A 41 -8.77 31.54 2.29
CA ASN A 41 -9.55 31.30 1.07
C ASN A 41 -8.74 30.54 0.01
N ASN A 42 -8.59 29.22 0.14
CA ASN A 42 -8.24 28.34 -0.97
C ASN A 42 -9.53 27.87 -1.64
N THR A 43 -10.04 28.63 -2.61
CA THR A 43 -11.04 28.17 -3.57
C THR A 43 -10.51 26.93 -4.28
N ILE A 44 -11.13 25.77 -4.04
CA ILE A 44 -10.92 24.57 -4.86
C ILE A 44 -11.39 24.93 -6.27
N LYS A 45 -10.47 25.17 -7.19
CA LYS A 45 -10.79 25.32 -8.60
C LYS A 45 -11.11 23.93 -9.15
N TYR A 46 -12.37 23.71 -9.49
CA TYR A 46 -12.77 22.59 -10.32
C TYR A 46 -12.32 22.87 -11.75
N GLU A 47 -11.89 21.85 -12.48
CA GLU A 47 -11.63 22.00 -13.90
C GLU A 47 -12.95 21.99 -14.67
N PRO A 48 -13.30 23.04 -15.43
CA PRO A 48 -14.46 23.03 -16.29
C PRO A 48 -14.41 21.88 -17.28
N GLY A 49 -15.55 21.32 -17.66
CA GLY A 49 -15.55 20.12 -18.48
C GLY A 49 -16.87 19.90 -19.24
N ILE A 50 -16.83 18.85 -20.06
CA ILE A 50 -17.96 18.36 -20.84
C ILE A 50 -18.31 16.97 -20.31
N ASP A 51 -19.48 16.83 -19.66
CA ASP A 51 -20.03 15.52 -19.27
C ASP A 51 -21.03 15.08 -20.33
N SER A 52 -20.69 13.97 -21.02
CA SER A 52 -21.50 13.41 -22.10
C SER A 52 -21.27 11.90 -22.22
N LYS A 53 -22.28 11.17 -22.71
CA LYS A 53 -22.25 9.70 -22.84
C LYS A 53 -22.57 9.29 -24.28
N ASP A 54 -22.10 8.11 -24.68
CA ASP A 54 -22.48 7.49 -25.94
C ASP A 54 -23.99 7.32 -26.01
N LEU A 55 -24.57 7.53 -27.20
CA LEU A 55 -26.00 7.35 -27.46
C LEU A 55 -26.25 6.09 -28.30
N VAL A 56 -27.12 5.19 -27.81
CA VAL A 56 -27.69 4.10 -28.58
C VAL A 56 -29.18 4.32 -28.70
N LYS A 57 -29.68 4.46 -29.90
CA LYS A 57 -31.12 4.68 -30.15
C LYS A 57 -31.63 3.91 -31.35
N TYR A 58 -32.94 3.67 -31.40
CA TYR A 58 -33.57 3.18 -32.61
C TYR A 58 -33.86 4.33 -33.59
N TYR A 59 -33.88 4.01 -34.89
CA TYR A 59 -34.23 4.95 -35.94
C TYR A 59 -35.60 5.55 -35.68
N ARG A 60 -35.70 6.87 -35.74
CA ARG A 60 -36.92 7.66 -35.51
C ARG A 60 -37.54 7.64 -34.10
N ASN A 61 -36.82 7.13 -33.08
CA ASN A 61 -37.27 7.32 -31.72
C ASN A 61 -36.80 8.70 -31.22
N ASP A 62 -37.39 9.21 -30.10
CA ASP A 62 -37.17 10.55 -29.60
C ASP A 62 -35.93 10.75 -28.74
N SER A 63 -35.09 9.70 -28.56
CA SER A 63 -33.86 9.88 -27.80
C SER A 63 -32.94 10.91 -28.47
N GLN A 64 -32.43 11.85 -27.68
CA GLN A 64 -31.58 12.95 -28.09
C GLN A 64 -30.18 12.77 -27.52
N PHE A 65 -29.23 13.56 -27.99
CA PHE A 65 -27.89 13.57 -27.46
C PHE A 65 -27.72 14.76 -26.50
N ASP A 66 -27.67 14.47 -25.21
CA ASP A 66 -27.58 15.44 -24.13
C ASP A 66 -26.13 15.58 -23.65
N VAL A 67 -25.71 16.80 -23.36
CA VAL A 67 -24.39 17.15 -22.85
C VAL A 67 -24.56 18.15 -21.73
N THR A 68 -23.97 17.87 -20.57
CA THR A 68 -23.90 18.80 -19.44
C THR A 68 -22.56 19.51 -19.46
N ILE A 69 -22.57 20.83 -19.38
CA ILE A 69 -21.34 21.63 -19.27
C ILE A 69 -21.12 21.98 -17.81
N ILE A 70 -19.93 21.71 -17.29
CA ILE A 70 -19.53 21.99 -15.92
C ILE A 70 -18.62 23.21 -15.92
N GLY A 71 -18.91 24.18 -15.05
CA GLY A 71 -18.17 25.41 -14.88
C GLY A 71 -16.94 25.28 -13.97
N GLU A 72 -16.19 26.39 -13.80
CA GLU A 72 -15.00 26.46 -12.93
C GLU A 72 -15.34 26.26 -11.43
N ASP A 73 -16.60 26.39 -11.06
CA ASP A 73 -17.13 26.18 -9.72
C ASP A 73 -17.56 24.72 -9.45
N GLY A 74 -17.42 23.84 -10.46
CA GLY A 74 -17.82 22.43 -10.40
C GLY A 74 -19.33 22.20 -10.58
N ASN A 75 -20.14 23.27 -10.82
CA ASN A 75 -21.57 23.18 -11.07
C ASN A 75 -21.87 23.26 -12.57
N PRO A 76 -23.05 22.78 -13.02
CA PRO A 76 -23.51 23.04 -14.38
C PRO A 76 -23.56 24.53 -14.68
N VAL A 77 -23.11 24.90 -15.87
CA VAL A 77 -23.09 26.31 -16.31
C VAL A 77 -24.53 26.91 -16.45
N ASP A 78 -24.60 28.21 -16.43
CA ASP A 78 -25.86 28.93 -16.63
C ASP A 78 -26.51 28.67 -18.01
N LYS A 79 -27.79 29.02 -18.12
CA LYS A 79 -28.52 29.04 -19.38
C LYS A 79 -27.91 29.98 -20.40
N GLY A 80 -27.89 29.56 -21.66
CA GLY A 80 -27.52 30.37 -22.78
C GLY A 80 -26.05 30.29 -23.22
N ILE A 81 -25.26 29.36 -22.63
CA ILE A 81 -23.87 29.08 -23.02
C ILE A 81 -23.86 28.23 -24.30
N ASN A 82 -23.09 28.66 -25.32
CA ASN A 82 -23.00 27.97 -26.60
C ASN A 82 -22.13 26.71 -26.46
N VAL A 83 -22.65 25.58 -26.98
CA VAL A 83 -21.94 24.31 -27.11
C VAL A 83 -21.96 23.87 -28.57
N ASP A 84 -20.81 23.57 -29.13
CA ASP A 84 -20.69 23.16 -30.53
C ASP A 84 -20.67 21.63 -30.63
N PHE A 85 -21.63 21.09 -31.40
CA PHE A 85 -21.70 19.68 -31.72
C PHE A 85 -21.25 19.49 -33.17
N ILE A 86 -20.18 18.77 -33.39
CA ILE A 86 -19.67 18.47 -34.73
C ILE A 86 -20.04 17.03 -35.09
N LEU A 87 -21.03 16.87 -35.97
CA LEU A 87 -21.51 15.58 -36.41
C LEU A 87 -21.33 15.44 -37.92
N LYS A 88 -20.54 14.43 -38.35
CA LYS A 88 -20.00 14.36 -39.70
C LYS A 88 -19.19 15.61 -40.03
N THR A 89 -19.60 16.38 -41.02
CA THR A 89 -18.97 17.63 -41.45
C THR A 89 -19.74 18.88 -41.03
N LYS A 90 -20.80 18.74 -40.20
CA LYS A 90 -21.66 19.85 -39.84
C LYS A 90 -21.53 20.18 -38.38
N THR A 91 -21.41 21.47 -38.07
CA THR A 91 -21.41 21.99 -36.73
C THR A 91 -22.79 22.55 -36.36
N TYR A 92 -23.28 22.23 -35.18
CA TYR A 92 -24.50 22.72 -34.59
C TYR A 92 -24.15 23.42 -33.27
N SER A 93 -24.37 24.76 -33.22
CA SER A 93 -24.15 25.53 -31.98
C SER A 93 -25.46 25.62 -31.22
N ILE A 94 -25.56 25.00 -30.06
CA ILE A 94 -26.78 24.94 -29.28
C ILE A 94 -26.49 25.47 -27.89
N LYS A 95 -27.45 26.25 -27.35
CA LYS A 95 -27.28 26.85 -26.02
C LYS A 95 -27.72 25.90 -24.91
N THR A 96 -27.07 26.03 -23.75
CA THR A 96 -27.46 25.32 -22.53
C THR A 96 -28.83 25.82 -22.00
N ASN A 97 -29.55 24.94 -21.37
CA ASN A 97 -30.81 25.25 -20.64
C ASN A 97 -30.53 25.71 -19.20
N GLU A 98 -31.60 25.86 -18.37
CA GLU A 98 -31.54 26.30 -16.97
C GLU A 98 -30.65 25.43 -16.04
N ILE A 99 -30.34 24.20 -16.45
CA ILE A 99 -29.54 23.24 -15.67
C ILE A 99 -28.22 22.84 -16.38
N GLY A 100 -27.73 23.73 -17.26
CA GLY A 100 -26.45 23.57 -17.95
C GLY A 100 -26.39 22.48 -19.02
N ILE A 101 -27.56 21.94 -19.47
CA ILE A 101 -27.64 20.89 -20.50
C ILE A 101 -27.87 21.51 -21.88
N SER A 102 -27.08 21.10 -22.86
CA SER A 102 -27.28 21.36 -24.29
C SER A 102 -27.65 20.05 -25.00
N THR A 103 -28.72 20.07 -25.81
CA THR A 103 -29.34 18.91 -26.42
C THR A 103 -29.34 19.01 -27.95
N LEU A 104 -28.73 17.97 -28.61
CA LEU A 104 -28.79 17.85 -30.04
C LEU A 104 -29.77 16.74 -30.47
N ASN A 105 -30.76 17.12 -31.30
CA ASN A 105 -31.69 16.17 -31.89
C ASN A 105 -30.98 15.27 -32.93
N ILE A 106 -31.07 13.96 -32.71
CA ILE A 106 -30.42 12.98 -33.59
C ILE A 106 -31.41 12.33 -34.56
N ASN A 107 -31.40 12.82 -35.81
CA ASN A 107 -32.17 12.29 -36.95
C ASN A 107 -31.30 11.63 -38.02
N LEU A 108 -30.48 10.68 -37.59
CA LEU A 108 -29.57 9.92 -38.49
C LEU A 108 -30.19 8.62 -38.96
N LEU A 109 -29.79 8.15 -40.17
CA LEU A 109 -30.10 6.80 -40.60
C LEU A 109 -29.41 5.75 -39.71
N PRO A 110 -29.91 4.48 -39.66
CA PRO A 110 -29.18 3.42 -38.97
C PRO A 110 -27.72 3.33 -39.39
N GLY A 111 -26.85 3.25 -38.39
CA GLY A 111 -25.40 3.23 -38.57
C GLY A 111 -24.66 3.68 -37.31
N ASN A 112 -23.34 3.64 -37.35
CA ASN A 112 -22.47 4.16 -36.29
C ASN A 112 -21.91 5.51 -36.74
N TYR A 113 -21.94 6.47 -35.83
CA TYR A 113 -21.50 7.85 -36.05
C TYR A 113 -20.64 8.29 -34.86
N GLN A 114 -19.77 9.22 -35.11
CA GLN A 114 -18.99 9.89 -34.08
C GLN A 114 -19.43 11.36 -34.02
N ILE A 115 -19.60 11.87 -32.82
CA ILE A 115 -19.91 13.25 -32.51
C ILE A 115 -18.81 13.85 -31.66
N THR A 116 -18.33 15.01 -32.04
CA THR A 116 -17.36 15.79 -31.26
C THR A 116 -18.06 16.99 -30.66
N ILE A 117 -17.96 17.16 -29.36
CA ILE A 117 -18.50 18.26 -28.60
C ILE A 117 -17.38 19.24 -28.26
N LYS A 118 -17.60 20.53 -28.45
CA LYS A 118 -16.65 21.60 -28.08
C LYS A 118 -17.32 22.64 -27.23
N TYR A 119 -16.65 22.99 -26.14
CA TYR A 119 -16.99 24.10 -25.26
C TYR A 119 -15.71 24.78 -24.79
N ALA A 120 -15.57 26.09 -25.09
CA ALA A 120 -14.34 26.84 -24.84
C ALA A 120 -13.11 26.09 -25.41
N ASN A 121 -12.15 25.73 -24.58
CA ASN A 121 -10.96 24.95 -24.95
C ASN A 121 -11.13 23.44 -24.75
N TYR A 122 -12.31 22.98 -24.30
CA TYR A 122 -12.58 21.59 -24.02
C TYR A 122 -13.20 20.89 -25.22
N THR A 123 -12.81 19.63 -25.42
CA THR A 123 -13.32 18.79 -26.50
C THR A 123 -13.59 17.40 -25.95
N ASN A 124 -14.80 16.86 -26.20
CA ASN A 124 -15.14 15.46 -25.93
C ASN A 124 -15.63 14.79 -27.21
N VAL A 125 -15.46 13.47 -27.30
CA VAL A 125 -15.88 12.66 -28.47
C VAL A 125 -16.67 11.47 -27.99
N ASN A 126 -17.90 11.33 -28.52
CA ASN A 126 -18.79 10.22 -28.19
C ASN A 126 -19.24 9.48 -29.45
N ASN A 127 -19.79 8.27 -29.25
CA ASN A 127 -20.35 7.47 -30.31
C ASN A 127 -21.89 7.55 -30.30
N ILE A 128 -22.47 7.64 -31.49
CA ILE A 128 -23.91 7.52 -31.68
C ILE A 128 -24.18 6.29 -32.52
N LYS A 129 -24.91 5.33 -31.97
CA LYS A 129 -25.34 4.12 -32.67
C LYS A 129 -26.85 4.17 -32.92
N VAL A 130 -27.23 4.34 -34.16
CA VAL A 130 -28.66 4.29 -34.56
C VAL A 130 -28.97 2.90 -35.09
N LEU A 131 -29.89 2.21 -34.42
CA LEU A 131 -30.35 0.88 -34.74
C LEU A 131 -31.51 0.91 -35.79
N PRO A 132 -31.71 -0.12 -36.61
CA PRO A 132 -32.87 -0.23 -37.46
C PRO A 132 -34.20 -0.20 -36.67
N PRO A 133 -35.34 0.14 -37.27
CA PRO A 133 -36.63 0.18 -36.60
C PRO A 133 -37.25 -1.22 -36.43
N ILE A 134 -36.40 -2.22 -36.23
CA ILE A 134 -36.77 -3.64 -36.07
C ILE A 134 -36.17 -4.11 -34.74
N ILE A 135 -37.00 -4.54 -33.80
CA ILE A 135 -36.59 -5.09 -32.49
C ILE A 135 -36.86 -6.59 -32.52
N THR A 136 -35.83 -7.39 -32.42
CA THR A 136 -35.90 -8.87 -32.45
C THR A 136 -34.85 -9.47 -31.51
N ASP A 137 -35.15 -10.66 -30.99
CA ASP A 137 -34.22 -11.45 -30.15
C ASP A 137 -33.92 -12.80 -30.80
N ASN A 138 -32.84 -13.43 -30.37
CA ASN A 138 -32.54 -14.81 -30.74
C ASN A 138 -33.60 -15.75 -30.14
N LEU A 139 -33.95 -16.82 -30.84
CA LEU A 139 -34.90 -17.80 -30.32
C LEU A 139 -34.22 -19.14 -30.04
N VAL A 140 -34.37 -19.62 -28.80
CA VAL A 140 -34.01 -20.97 -28.40
C VAL A 140 -35.30 -21.72 -28.04
N LYS A 141 -35.59 -22.80 -28.73
CA LYS A 141 -36.81 -23.55 -28.49
C LYS A 141 -36.59 -25.05 -28.67
N TYR A 142 -37.44 -25.86 -28.09
CA TYR A 142 -37.51 -27.29 -28.41
C TYR A 142 -38.32 -27.52 -29.69
N TYR A 143 -38.03 -28.62 -30.39
CA TYR A 143 -38.77 -29.03 -31.56
C TYR A 143 -40.26 -29.22 -31.20
N ASN A 144 -41.14 -28.67 -32.03
CA ASN A 144 -42.61 -28.69 -31.86
C ASN A 144 -43.19 -28.16 -30.55
N ASN A 145 -42.51 -27.27 -29.85
CA ASN A 145 -43.05 -26.68 -28.61
C ASN A 145 -44.00 -25.49 -28.84
N GLY A 146 -44.31 -25.13 -30.05
CA GLY A 146 -45.25 -24.04 -30.39
C GLY A 146 -44.69 -22.63 -30.33
N SER A 147 -43.43 -22.40 -29.93
CA SER A 147 -42.86 -21.06 -29.86
C SER A 147 -42.66 -20.44 -31.24
N ASN A 148 -42.99 -19.17 -31.37
CA ASN A 148 -42.83 -18.35 -32.57
C ASN A 148 -41.52 -17.54 -32.48
N PHE A 149 -40.98 -17.13 -33.62
CA PHE A 149 -40.03 -16.05 -33.70
C PHE A 149 -40.79 -14.74 -33.92
N GLU A 150 -40.46 -13.71 -33.17
CA GLU A 150 -41.20 -12.45 -33.15
C GLU A 150 -40.29 -11.27 -33.54
N ALA A 151 -40.87 -10.31 -34.25
CA ALA A 151 -40.22 -9.03 -34.56
C ALA A 151 -41.20 -7.89 -34.27
N LYS A 152 -40.77 -6.93 -33.47
CA LYS A 152 -41.50 -5.71 -33.21
C LYS A 152 -41.00 -4.61 -34.13
N ILE A 153 -41.90 -3.97 -34.87
CA ILE A 153 -41.62 -2.84 -35.74
C ILE A 153 -42.07 -1.55 -35.08
N ILE A 154 -41.19 -0.57 -35.04
CA ILE A 154 -41.45 0.73 -34.47
C ILE A 154 -41.33 1.83 -35.51
N GLY A 155 -42.24 2.81 -35.39
CA GLY A 155 -42.32 3.99 -36.25
C GLY A 155 -41.67 5.24 -35.60
N GLU A 156 -42.22 6.39 -35.99
CA GLU A 156 -41.86 7.68 -35.41
C GLU A 156 -42.20 7.70 -33.93
N HIS A 157 -41.42 8.43 -33.12
CA HIS A 157 -41.55 8.52 -31.68
C HIS A 157 -41.47 7.19 -30.92
N GLY A 158 -40.95 6.10 -31.59
CA GLY A 158 -40.89 4.75 -30.99
C GLY A 158 -42.25 4.04 -30.91
N ILE A 159 -43.30 4.55 -31.56
CA ILE A 159 -44.66 3.99 -31.57
C ILE A 159 -44.71 2.69 -32.40
N PRO A 160 -45.28 1.59 -31.88
CA PRO A 160 -45.46 0.37 -32.65
C PRO A 160 -46.30 0.62 -33.93
N ILE A 161 -45.90 0.01 -35.03
CA ILE A 161 -46.64 0.10 -36.32
C ILE A 161 -47.56 -1.12 -36.45
N ASP A 162 -48.87 -0.87 -36.54
CA ASP A 162 -49.85 -1.92 -36.87
C ASP A 162 -49.89 -2.19 -38.36
N ASN A 163 -50.23 -3.44 -38.73
CA ASN A 163 -50.37 -3.92 -40.09
C ASN A 163 -49.15 -3.67 -41.02
N ALA A 164 -47.97 -3.53 -40.43
CA ALA A 164 -46.74 -3.40 -41.19
C ALA A 164 -46.30 -4.75 -41.80
N LYS A 165 -45.98 -4.75 -43.12
CA LYS A 165 -45.51 -5.94 -43.82
C LYS A 165 -44.09 -6.27 -43.47
N VAL A 166 -43.85 -7.40 -42.78
CA VAL A 166 -42.54 -7.92 -42.36
C VAL A 166 -42.22 -9.19 -43.12
N SER A 167 -41.02 -9.30 -43.64
CA SER A 167 -40.52 -10.51 -44.31
C SER A 167 -39.46 -11.20 -43.43
N PHE A 168 -39.69 -12.49 -43.13
CA PHE A 168 -38.73 -13.34 -42.42
C PHE A 168 -38.10 -14.32 -43.43
N VAL A 169 -36.80 -14.31 -43.57
CA VAL A 169 -36.05 -15.22 -44.43
C VAL A 169 -35.29 -16.22 -43.58
N VAL A 170 -35.61 -17.50 -43.70
CA VAL A 170 -34.92 -18.59 -43.01
C VAL A 170 -34.75 -19.78 -43.98
N LYS A 171 -33.51 -20.33 -44.04
CA LYS A 171 -33.14 -21.41 -44.99
C LYS A 171 -33.48 -21.05 -46.46
N GLY A 172 -33.31 -19.79 -46.84
CA GLY A 172 -33.60 -19.31 -48.20
C GLY A 172 -35.11 -19.10 -48.53
N THR A 173 -36.01 -19.50 -47.62
CA THR A 173 -37.46 -19.30 -47.80
C THR A 173 -37.88 -18.00 -47.12
N THR A 174 -38.72 -17.23 -47.89
CA THR A 174 -39.27 -15.97 -47.37
C THR A 174 -40.71 -16.17 -46.90
N TYR A 175 -40.99 -15.76 -45.67
CA TYR A 175 -42.31 -15.77 -45.04
C TYR A 175 -42.77 -14.34 -44.78
N THR A 176 -43.92 -13.96 -45.32
CA THR A 176 -44.52 -12.65 -45.07
C THR A 176 -45.48 -12.73 -43.90
N ARG A 177 -45.38 -11.78 -42.95
CA ARG A 177 -46.29 -11.59 -41.84
C ARG A 177 -46.58 -10.10 -41.69
N TYR A 178 -47.70 -9.80 -41.06
CA TYR A 178 -48.11 -8.43 -40.74
C TYR A 178 -48.09 -8.25 -39.25
N THR A 179 -47.70 -7.09 -38.80
CA THR A 179 -47.71 -6.74 -37.37
C THR A 179 -49.13 -6.55 -36.84
N ASN A 180 -49.31 -6.87 -35.58
CA ASN A 180 -50.51 -6.55 -34.82
C ASN A 180 -50.47 -5.12 -34.26
N VAL A 181 -51.52 -4.69 -33.51
CA VAL A 181 -51.61 -3.38 -32.86
C VAL A 181 -50.42 -3.05 -31.93
N ASN A 182 -49.72 -4.05 -31.45
CA ASN A 182 -48.49 -3.88 -30.63
C ASN A 182 -47.20 -3.80 -31.48
N GLY A 183 -47.38 -3.77 -32.83
CA GLY A 183 -46.26 -3.76 -33.79
C GLY A 183 -45.52 -5.10 -33.92
N ILE A 184 -46.08 -6.19 -33.46
CA ILE A 184 -45.42 -7.51 -33.43
C ILE A 184 -45.89 -8.38 -34.62
N ALA A 185 -44.93 -8.81 -35.44
CA ALA A 185 -45.10 -9.85 -36.45
C ALA A 185 -44.54 -11.19 -35.93
N SER A 186 -45.32 -12.28 -35.98
CA SER A 186 -44.92 -13.57 -35.42
C SER A 186 -44.80 -14.63 -36.55
N LEU A 187 -43.71 -15.40 -36.53
CA LEU A 187 -43.48 -16.54 -37.44
C LEU A 187 -43.42 -17.84 -36.66
N PRO A 188 -44.36 -18.78 -36.82
CA PRO A 188 -44.27 -20.13 -36.27
C PRO A 188 -43.01 -20.85 -36.78
N ILE A 189 -42.20 -21.40 -35.87
CA ILE A 189 -40.97 -22.09 -36.23
C ILE A 189 -41.17 -23.60 -36.16
N GLY A 190 -41.29 -24.24 -37.30
CA GLY A 190 -41.40 -25.69 -37.46
C GLY A 190 -40.13 -26.38 -37.97
N LEU A 191 -38.98 -25.79 -37.74
CA LEU A 191 -37.69 -26.30 -38.18
C LEU A 191 -37.24 -27.54 -37.39
N ASN A 192 -36.51 -28.46 -38.03
CA ASN A 192 -35.87 -29.59 -37.34
C ASN A 192 -34.83 -29.10 -36.34
N PRO A 193 -34.44 -29.91 -35.33
CA PRO A 193 -33.33 -29.58 -34.45
C PRO A 193 -32.07 -29.15 -35.20
N GLY A 194 -31.47 -28.06 -34.77
CA GLY A 194 -30.31 -27.44 -35.40
C GLY A 194 -30.23 -25.93 -35.13
N SER A 195 -29.18 -25.29 -35.63
CA SER A 195 -28.97 -23.84 -35.56
C SER A 195 -29.23 -23.21 -36.93
N TYR A 196 -29.99 -22.13 -36.94
CA TYR A 196 -30.41 -21.43 -38.13
C TYR A 196 -30.26 -19.93 -37.95
N THR A 197 -29.98 -19.25 -39.07
CA THR A 197 -30.07 -17.79 -39.09
C THR A 197 -31.41 -17.41 -39.71
N ILE A 198 -32.12 -16.45 -39.07
CA ILE A 198 -33.31 -15.82 -39.61
C ILE A 198 -33.01 -14.34 -39.88
N THR A 199 -33.35 -13.87 -41.09
CA THR A 199 -33.23 -12.45 -41.43
C THR A 199 -34.62 -11.83 -41.41
N THR A 200 -34.86 -10.89 -40.51
CA THR A 200 -36.09 -10.07 -40.53
C THR A 200 -35.87 -8.85 -41.41
N LYS A 201 -36.79 -8.60 -42.34
CA LYS A 201 -36.76 -7.44 -43.24
C LYS A 201 -38.02 -6.60 -43.07
N TYR A 202 -37.83 -5.29 -42.93
CA TYR A 202 -38.89 -4.30 -42.94
C TYR A 202 -38.43 -3.08 -43.72
N ASP A 203 -39.18 -2.67 -44.76
CA ASP A 203 -38.77 -1.66 -45.70
C ASP A 203 -37.37 -1.98 -46.25
N LYS A 204 -36.43 -1.06 -46.20
CA LYS A 204 -35.04 -1.26 -46.64
C LYS A 204 -34.12 -1.79 -45.54
N TYR A 205 -34.62 -2.02 -44.34
CA TYR A 205 -33.82 -2.47 -43.21
C TYR A 205 -33.91 -3.98 -43.00
N SER A 206 -32.85 -4.54 -42.42
CA SER A 206 -32.80 -5.96 -42.06
C SER A 206 -31.99 -6.20 -40.78
N VAL A 207 -32.43 -7.21 -40.02
CA VAL A 207 -31.74 -7.68 -38.80
C VAL A 207 -31.63 -9.20 -38.86
N ASN A 208 -30.46 -9.73 -38.49
CA ASN A 208 -30.22 -11.16 -38.42
C ASN A 208 -30.25 -11.63 -36.97
N ASN A 209 -30.93 -12.75 -36.71
CA ASN A 209 -30.99 -13.42 -35.43
C ASN A 209 -30.70 -14.92 -35.61
N ASN A 210 -30.36 -15.56 -34.49
CA ASN A 210 -30.16 -17.00 -34.45
C ASN A 210 -31.42 -17.72 -33.91
N ILE A 211 -31.80 -18.80 -34.54
CA ILE A 211 -32.80 -19.74 -34.04
C ILE A 211 -32.09 -21.05 -33.74
N ILE A 212 -32.16 -21.49 -32.49
CA ILE A 212 -31.68 -22.80 -32.06
C ILE A 212 -32.87 -23.66 -31.71
N VAL A 213 -33.09 -24.72 -32.51
CA VAL A 213 -34.12 -25.72 -32.23
C VAL A 213 -33.46 -26.94 -31.59
N LEU A 214 -33.83 -27.21 -30.34
CA LEU A 214 -33.29 -28.31 -29.55
C LEU A 214 -34.09 -29.61 -29.87
N SER A 215 -33.41 -30.77 -29.63
CA SER A 215 -34.06 -32.10 -29.75
C SER A 215 -35.31 -32.18 -28.85
N PRO A 216 -36.36 -32.90 -29.28
CA PRO A 216 -37.53 -33.15 -28.41
C PRO A 216 -37.21 -34.08 -27.23
N ILE A 217 -36.05 -34.75 -27.26
CA ILE A 217 -35.63 -35.66 -26.19
C ILE A 217 -34.78 -34.89 -25.19
N VAL A 218 -35.22 -34.78 -23.94
CA VAL A 218 -34.48 -34.18 -22.84
C VAL A 218 -34.06 -35.29 -21.87
N THR A 219 -32.75 -35.47 -21.75
CA THR A 219 -32.12 -36.49 -20.90
C THR A 219 -30.96 -35.92 -20.16
N LYS A 220 -30.50 -36.57 -19.09
CA LYS A 220 -29.25 -36.25 -18.36
C LYS A 220 -28.43 -37.51 -18.17
N ASP A 221 -27.12 -37.37 -18.08
CA ASP A 221 -26.25 -38.44 -17.64
C ASP A 221 -26.67 -38.95 -16.26
N LEU A 222 -26.58 -40.28 -16.07
CA LEU A 222 -26.92 -40.89 -14.79
C LEU A 222 -25.65 -41.30 -14.05
N VAL A 223 -25.47 -40.80 -12.85
CA VAL A 223 -24.46 -41.26 -11.91
C VAL A 223 -25.17 -41.92 -10.73
N LYS A 224 -24.91 -43.17 -10.49
CA LYS A 224 -25.59 -43.92 -9.42
C LYS A 224 -24.64 -44.86 -8.69
N TYR A 225 -25.05 -45.29 -7.51
CA TYR A 225 -24.42 -46.42 -6.84
C TYR A 225 -25.08 -47.75 -7.26
N TYR A 226 -24.31 -48.84 -7.25
CA TYR A 226 -24.76 -50.16 -7.53
C TYR A 226 -25.93 -50.53 -6.57
N ASN A 227 -26.95 -51.15 -7.12
CA ASN A 227 -28.19 -51.59 -6.41
C ASN A 227 -29.06 -50.50 -5.75
N ASN A 228 -28.82 -49.19 -5.94
CA ASN A 228 -29.61 -48.13 -5.31
C ASN A 228 -30.97 -47.86 -5.94
N GLY A 229 -31.45 -48.64 -6.89
CA GLY A 229 -32.79 -48.54 -7.49
C GLY A 229 -32.96 -47.36 -8.46
N SER A 230 -31.96 -46.50 -8.72
CA SER A 230 -32.08 -45.36 -9.61
C SER A 230 -32.42 -45.76 -11.06
N LYS A 231 -33.29 -45.00 -11.70
CA LYS A 231 -33.71 -45.17 -13.10
C LYS A 231 -33.04 -44.12 -13.98
N PHE A 232 -32.85 -44.47 -15.26
CA PHE A 232 -32.54 -43.52 -16.31
C PHE A 232 -33.82 -42.98 -16.88
N GLU A 233 -33.97 -41.65 -17.04
CA GLU A 233 -35.19 -41.02 -17.47
C GLU A 233 -35.00 -40.18 -18.72
N ALA A 234 -35.97 -40.24 -19.62
CA ALA A 234 -36.05 -39.42 -20.82
C ALA A 234 -37.40 -38.72 -20.87
N LYS A 235 -37.41 -37.39 -20.89
CA LYS A 235 -38.61 -36.60 -21.10
C LYS A 235 -38.75 -36.26 -22.59
N ILE A 236 -39.87 -36.55 -23.15
CA ILE A 236 -40.22 -36.17 -24.54
C ILE A 236 -41.13 -34.93 -24.50
N ILE A 237 -40.65 -33.85 -25.04
CA ILE A 237 -41.34 -32.57 -25.01
C ILE A 237 -42.60 -32.62 -25.89
N GLY A 238 -43.70 -32.05 -25.39
CA GLY A 238 -44.97 -31.98 -26.11
C GLY A 238 -45.80 -33.27 -26.12
N ILE A 239 -45.41 -34.30 -25.33
CA ILE A 239 -46.13 -35.57 -25.25
C ILE A 239 -46.85 -35.67 -23.88
N THR A 240 -48.15 -35.96 -23.95
CA THR A 240 -49.05 -36.16 -22.76
C THR A 240 -49.72 -37.52 -22.75
N THR A 241 -49.53 -38.31 -23.82
CA THR A 241 -50.10 -39.68 -24.01
C THR A 241 -48.97 -40.71 -23.98
N PRO A 242 -49.24 -41.97 -23.60
CA PRO A 242 -48.23 -43.01 -23.60
C PRO A 242 -47.60 -43.21 -24.97
N THR A 243 -46.36 -42.83 -25.12
CA THR A 243 -45.61 -42.85 -26.40
C THR A 243 -44.36 -43.69 -26.26
N LYS A 244 -44.06 -44.49 -27.33
CA LYS A 244 -42.94 -45.42 -27.35
C LYS A 244 -41.61 -44.71 -27.41
N VAL A 245 -40.72 -45.05 -26.45
CA VAL A 245 -39.31 -44.61 -26.39
C VAL A 245 -38.45 -45.87 -26.26
N THR A 246 -37.34 -45.94 -26.97
CA THR A 246 -36.39 -47.04 -26.84
C THR A 246 -35.09 -46.60 -26.21
N PHE A 247 -34.55 -47.43 -25.31
CA PHE A 247 -33.27 -47.25 -24.67
C PHE A 247 -32.33 -48.41 -25.06
N THR A 248 -31.19 -48.11 -25.64
CA THR A 248 -30.18 -49.11 -25.98
C THR A 248 -28.94 -48.93 -25.09
N VAL A 249 -28.58 -49.99 -24.32
CA VAL A 249 -27.36 -50.01 -23.48
C VAL A 249 -26.74 -51.42 -23.54
N LYS A 250 -25.41 -51.51 -23.68
CA LYS A 250 -24.69 -52.80 -23.84
C LYS A 250 -25.29 -53.67 -24.94
N LYS A 251 -25.65 -53.13 -26.10
CA LYS A 251 -26.30 -53.80 -27.25
C LYS A 251 -27.73 -54.32 -26.98
N ALA A 252 -28.26 -54.22 -25.76
CA ALA A 252 -29.65 -54.55 -25.44
C ALA A 252 -30.57 -53.35 -25.61
N THR A 253 -31.72 -53.57 -26.26
CA THR A 253 -32.71 -52.48 -26.48
C THR A 253 -33.94 -52.76 -25.64
N TYR A 254 -34.35 -51.76 -24.87
CA TYR A 254 -35.52 -51.79 -24.00
C TYR A 254 -36.57 -50.80 -24.50
N THR A 255 -37.80 -51.25 -24.71
CA THR A 255 -38.93 -50.38 -25.03
C THR A 255 -39.64 -49.94 -23.74
N LYS A 256 -39.86 -48.66 -23.55
CA LYS A 256 -40.66 -48.07 -22.51
C LYS A 256 -41.66 -47.10 -23.12
N TYR A 257 -42.73 -46.79 -22.39
CA TYR A 257 -43.70 -45.78 -22.78
C TYR A 257 -43.64 -44.61 -21.82
N THR A 258 -43.89 -43.40 -22.33
CA THR A 258 -43.97 -42.20 -21.48
C THR A 258 -45.19 -42.22 -20.58
N ASP A 259 -45.05 -41.61 -19.40
CA ASP A 259 -46.18 -41.29 -18.52
C ASP A 259 -46.91 -40.00 -19.01
N LYS A 260 -47.90 -39.54 -18.22
CA LYS A 260 -48.67 -38.31 -18.52
C LYS A 260 -47.84 -37.02 -18.54
N ASN A 261 -46.59 -37.03 -18.00
CA ASN A 261 -45.68 -35.93 -18.03
C ASN A 261 -44.68 -36.04 -19.18
N GLY A 262 -44.82 -37.03 -20.06
CA GLY A 262 -43.93 -37.32 -21.18
C GLY A 262 -42.60 -37.97 -20.75
N ILE A 263 -42.53 -38.63 -19.58
CA ILE A 263 -41.31 -39.24 -19.04
C ILE A 263 -41.35 -40.76 -19.24
N ALA A 264 -40.33 -41.29 -19.93
CA ALA A 264 -40.05 -42.74 -20.02
C ALA A 264 -38.88 -43.08 -19.10
N SER A 265 -39.02 -44.12 -18.27
CA SER A 265 -38.02 -44.52 -17.27
C SER A 265 -37.54 -45.95 -17.49
N LEU A 266 -36.21 -46.15 -17.45
CA LEU A 266 -35.56 -47.47 -17.51
C LEU A 266 -34.83 -47.74 -16.17
N PRO A 267 -35.21 -48.76 -15.37
CA PRO A 267 -34.43 -49.21 -14.22
C PRO A 267 -33.04 -49.68 -14.66
N ILE A 268 -31.99 -49.23 -13.97
CA ILE A 268 -30.60 -49.55 -14.30
C ILE A 268 -30.02 -50.52 -13.28
N GLY A 269 -29.87 -51.77 -13.67
CA GLY A 269 -29.25 -52.86 -12.92
C GLY A 269 -27.85 -53.25 -13.39
N LEU A 270 -27.07 -52.29 -13.92
CA LEU A 270 -25.74 -52.56 -14.44
C LEU A 270 -24.72 -52.71 -13.32
N SER A 271 -23.71 -53.57 -13.49
CA SER A 271 -22.53 -53.66 -12.62
C SER A 271 -21.76 -52.35 -12.61
N PRO A 272 -20.91 -52.09 -11.61
CA PRO A 272 -20.05 -50.90 -11.59
C PRO A 272 -19.20 -50.76 -12.88
N GLY A 273 -19.17 -49.54 -13.40
CA GLY A 273 -18.52 -49.21 -14.67
C GLY A 273 -19.19 -48.02 -15.38
N SER A 274 -18.63 -47.64 -16.51
CA SER A 274 -19.16 -46.59 -17.37
C SER A 274 -19.77 -47.16 -18.66
N TYR A 275 -20.95 -46.69 -18.98
CA TYR A 275 -21.75 -47.17 -20.10
C TYR A 275 -22.36 -46.01 -20.86
N THR A 276 -22.54 -46.19 -22.17
CA THR A 276 -23.34 -45.28 -22.98
C THR A 276 -24.75 -45.86 -23.15
N ILE A 277 -25.77 -45.04 -22.93
CA ILE A 277 -27.18 -45.33 -23.24
C ILE A 277 -27.63 -44.44 -24.36
N THR A 278 -28.23 -45.02 -25.39
CA THR A 278 -28.85 -44.30 -26.50
C THR A 278 -30.35 -44.28 -26.30
N THR A 279 -30.95 -43.09 -26.13
CA THR A 279 -32.41 -42.89 -26.14
C THR A 279 -32.86 -42.57 -27.55
N LYS A 280 -33.89 -43.29 -28.06
CA LYS A 280 -34.44 -43.00 -29.39
C LYS A 280 -35.95 -42.80 -29.27
N TYR A 281 -36.42 -41.73 -29.91
CA TYR A 281 -37.82 -41.38 -30.07
C TYR A 281 -38.05 -40.92 -31.50
N ASP A 282 -38.94 -41.65 -32.24
CA ASP A 282 -39.10 -41.43 -33.66
C ASP A 282 -37.73 -41.47 -34.42
N LYS A 283 -37.45 -40.51 -35.24
CA LYS A 283 -36.18 -40.36 -35.96
C LYS A 283 -35.05 -39.73 -35.14
N TYR A 284 -35.31 -39.25 -33.93
CA TYR A 284 -34.33 -38.54 -33.04
C TYR A 284 -33.67 -39.51 -32.07
N SER A 285 -32.38 -39.25 -31.77
CA SER A 285 -31.65 -40.01 -30.77
C SER A 285 -30.70 -39.11 -29.97
N VAL A 286 -30.49 -39.45 -28.71
CA VAL A 286 -29.56 -38.79 -27.81
C VAL A 286 -28.77 -39.84 -27.06
N ASN A 287 -27.47 -39.64 -26.93
CA ASN A 287 -26.58 -40.49 -26.14
C ASN A 287 -26.28 -39.81 -24.80
N ASN A 288 -26.29 -40.61 -23.73
CA ASN A 288 -25.91 -40.22 -22.39
C ASN A 288 -24.96 -41.23 -21.78
N ASN A 289 -24.28 -40.83 -20.75
CA ASN A 289 -23.42 -41.67 -19.94
C ASN A 289 -24.16 -42.17 -18.70
N ILE A 290 -23.97 -43.47 -18.42
CA ILE A 290 -24.36 -44.06 -17.14
C ILE A 290 -23.09 -44.48 -16.42
N ASN A 291 -22.81 -43.90 -15.25
CA ASN A 291 -21.71 -44.29 -14.41
C ASN A 291 -22.26 -44.94 -13.12
N VAL A 292 -21.95 -46.22 -12.97
CA VAL A 292 -22.32 -47.01 -11.80
C VAL A 292 -21.07 -47.22 -10.93
N TYR A 293 -21.15 -46.90 -9.65
CA TYR A 293 -20.04 -47.03 -8.72
C TYR A 293 -20.41 -47.87 -7.52
N TYR A 294 -19.40 -48.45 -6.87
CA TYR A 294 -19.51 -48.83 -5.48
C TYR A 294 -19.44 -47.59 -4.56
N LYS A 295 -20.03 -47.67 -3.38
CA LYS A 295 -19.87 -46.71 -2.31
C LYS A 295 -18.56 -46.97 -1.60
N ILE A 296 -17.66 -46.01 -1.60
CA ILE A 296 -16.42 -46.07 -0.84
C ILE A 296 -16.63 -45.28 0.45
N ILE A 297 -16.52 -45.90 1.60
CA ILE A 297 -16.72 -45.30 2.90
C ILE A 297 -15.37 -45.26 3.60
N THR A 298 -14.88 -44.08 3.85
CA THR A 298 -13.59 -43.77 4.50
C THR A 298 -13.70 -42.46 5.26
N SER A 299 -12.85 -42.26 6.24
CA SER A 299 -12.71 -40.98 6.95
C SER A 299 -11.24 -40.61 7.11
N ASP A 300 -10.99 -39.31 7.26
CA ASP A 300 -9.67 -38.83 7.65
C ASP A 300 -9.33 -39.36 9.06
N ILE A 301 -8.06 -39.60 9.32
CA ILE A 301 -7.61 -39.99 10.66
C ILE A 301 -6.51 -39.07 11.16
N VAL A 302 -6.52 -38.81 12.46
CA VAL A 302 -5.47 -38.14 13.21
C VAL A 302 -4.97 -39.10 14.26
N LYS A 303 -3.67 -39.32 14.27
CA LYS A 303 -3.04 -40.25 15.22
C LYS A 303 -1.69 -39.76 15.69
N TYR A 304 -1.23 -40.16 16.86
CA TYR A 304 0.14 -39.91 17.29
C TYR A 304 1.17 -40.83 16.61
N TYR A 305 2.39 -40.38 16.57
CA TYR A 305 3.51 -41.18 16.07
C TYR A 305 3.59 -42.53 16.77
N LYS A 306 3.78 -43.61 15.99
CA LYS A 306 3.75 -45.02 16.46
C LYS A 306 2.42 -45.52 17.02
N ASN A 307 1.32 -44.76 16.90
CA ASN A 307 -0.01 -45.31 17.20
C ASN A 307 -0.40 -46.34 16.12
N ASP A 308 -1.09 -47.41 16.52
CA ASP A 308 -1.45 -48.52 15.65
C ASP A 308 -2.81 -48.39 14.94
N THR A 309 -3.51 -47.25 15.12
CA THR A 309 -4.78 -46.99 14.43
C THR A 309 -4.63 -47.14 12.92
N ALA A 310 -5.42 -48.03 12.35
CA ALA A 310 -5.43 -48.30 10.92
C ALA A 310 -6.42 -47.39 10.17
N PHE A 311 -6.04 -46.96 8.97
CA PHE A 311 -6.97 -46.33 8.04
C PHE A 311 -7.89 -47.42 7.45
N THR A 312 -9.20 -47.31 7.74
CA THR A 312 -10.20 -48.32 7.36
C THR A 312 -10.94 -47.86 6.11
N ILE A 313 -11.06 -48.74 5.13
CA ILE A 313 -11.78 -48.58 3.88
C ILE A 313 -12.93 -49.60 3.87
N THR A 314 -14.16 -49.15 3.65
CA THR A 314 -15.33 -50.03 3.47
C THR A 314 -15.93 -49.83 2.11
N ILE A 315 -16.15 -50.90 1.37
CA ILE A 315 -16.82 -50.90 0.06
C ILE A 315 -18.20 -51.50 0.24
N ALA A 316 -19.21 -50.74 -0.19
CA ALA A 316 -20.61 -51.11 -0.10
C ALA A 316 -21.37 -50.87 -1.41
N ASP A 317 -22.55 -51.42 -1.56
CA ASP A 317 -23.50 -51.06 -2.59
C ASP A 317 -24.28 -49.78 -2.21
N GLY A 318 -25.23 -49.38 -3.01
CA GLY A 318 -26.06 -48.19 -2.80
C GLY A 318 -27.01 -48.28 -1.62
N ASN A 319 -27.24 -49.47 -1.05
CA ASN A 319 -28.08 -49.77 0.09
C ASN A 319 -27.24 -50.10 1.34
N ASP A 320 -25.97 -49.75 1.34
CA ASP A 320 -24.97 -49.95 2.38
C ASP A 320 -24.64 -51.43 2.68
N ASN A 321 -25.03 -52.37 1.81
CA ASN A 321 -24.61 -53.77 1.95
C ASN A 321 -23.10 -53.89 1.60
N PRO A 322 -22.32 -54.61 2.45
CA PRO A 322 -20.89 -54.78 2.19
C PRO A 322 -20.61 -55.61 0.94
N ILE A 323 -19.61 -55.17 0.15
CA ILE A 323 -19.18 -55.90 -1.05
C ILE A 323 -17.91 -56.69 -0.75
N LYS A 324 -18.04 -58.03 -0.69
CA LYS A 324 -16.92 -58.97 -0.56
C LYS A 324 -16.16 -59.10 -1.86
N GLY A 325 -14.81 -59.14 -1.82
CA GLY A 325 -13.97 -59.41 -3.01
C GLY A 325 -13.86 -58.23 -3.97
N ALA A 326 -14.29 -57.01 -3.59
CA ALA A 326 -14.06 -55.83 -4.40
C ALA A 326 -12.58 -55.49 -4.48
N SER A 327 -12.07 -55.33 -5.72
CA SER A 327 -10.69 -54.90 -5.94
C SER A 327 -10.53 -53.40 -5.61
N VAL A 328 -9.70 -53.06 -4.62
CA VAL A 328 -9.41 -51.73 -4.17
C VAL A 328 -7.93 -51.41 -4.44
N THR A 329 -7.69 -50.27 -4.98
CA THR A 329 -6.35 -49.70 -5.11
C THR A 329 -6.23 -48.52 -4.13
N CYS A 330 -5.22 -48.55 -3.30
CA CYS A 330 -4.91 -47.51 -2.35
C CYS A 330 -3.52 -46.93 -2.65
N ASN A 331 -3.45 -45.67 -2.99
CA ASN A 331 -2.18 -44.95 -3.13
C ASN A 331 -1.94 -44.14 -1.84
N TYR A 332 -0.91 -44.52 -1.10
CA TYR A 332 -0.45 -43.87 0.09
C TYR A 332 0.97 -43.37 -0.09
N ASN A 333 1.17 -42.06 -0.07
CA ASN A 333 2.45 -41.39 -0.21
C ASN A 333 3.26 -41.90 -1.43
N GLY A 334 2.58 -42.08 -2.59
CA GLY A 334 3.20 -42.57 -3.82
C GLY A 334 3.28 -44.11 -3.92
N ASN A 335 3.10 -44.84 -2.81
CA ASN A 335 3.09 -46.31 -2.80
C ASN A 335 1.70 -46.83 -3.13
N VAL A 336 1.59 -47.65 -4.15
CA VAL A 336 0.34 -48.21 -4.62
C VAL A 336 0.16 -49.63 -4.08
N LEU A 337 -0.89 -49.82 -3.25
CA LEU A 337 -1.31 -51.11 -2.69
C LEU A 337 -2.60 -51.56 -3.38
N LYS A 338 -2.63 -52.82 -3.77
CA LYS A 338 -3.85 -53.48 -4.34
C LYS A 338 -4.28 -54.58 -3.42
N ALA A 339 -5.54 -54.59 -3.03
CA ALA A 339 -6.10 -55.62 -2.18
C ALA A 339 -7.59 -55.83 -2.51
N ILE A 340 -8.16 -56.88 -1.97
CA ILE A 340 -9.57 -57.22 -2.11
C ILE A 340 -10.26 -57.11 -0.72
N THR A 341 -11.50 -56.69 -0.71
CA THR A 341 -12.27 -56.53 0.52
C THR A 341 -12.61 -57.87 1.18
N THR A 342 -12.62 -57.88 2.50
CA THR A 342 -13.07 -59.05 3.35
C THR A 342 -14.57 -59.33 3.16
N ALA A 343 -15.09 -60.34 3.90
CA ALA A 343 -16.53 -60.65 3.92
C ALA A 343 -17.39 -59.46 4.42
N THR A 344 -16.83 -58.60 5.25
CA THR A 344 -17.48 -57.39 5.74
C THR A 344 -17.26 -56.17 4.85
N GLY A 345 -16.76 -56.37 3.62
CA GLY A 345 -16.49 -55.28 2.68
C GLY A 345 -15.31 -54.36 3.08
N THR A 346 -14.49 -54.76 4.07
CA THR A 346 -13.48 -53.86 4.66
C THR A 346 -12.04 -54.17 4.25
N LEU A 347 -11.18 -53.17 4.26
CA LEU A 347 -9.72 -53.21 4.21
C LEU A 347 -9.15 -52.30 5.27
N LYS A 348 -8.00 -52.68 5.84
CA LYS A 348 -7.27 -51.85 6.80
C LYS A 348 -5.86 -51.58 6.28
N LEU A 349 -5.49 -50.30 6.25
CA LEU A 349 -4.15 -49.83 5.89
C LEU A 349 -3.46 -49.35 7.20
N ILE A 350 -2.39 -50.01 7.60
CA ILE A 350 -1.55 -49.60 8.72
C ILE A 350 -0.61 -48.48 8.21
N VAL A 351 -0.67 -47.31 8.83
CA VAL A 351 0.16 -46.17 8.49
C VAL A 351 1.25 -46.02 9.54
N ASN A 352 2.48 -46.39 9.21
CA ASN A 352 3.67 -46.26 10.07
C ASN A 352 4.61 -45.20 9.51
N SER A 353 4.16 -43.97 9.43
CA SER A 353 4.94 -42.84 8.92
C SER A 353 5.35 -41.88 10.02
N ASP A 354 6.38 -41.09 9.75
CA ASP A 354 6.81 -39.99 10.60
C ASP A 354 5.69 -38.92 10.77
N PRO A 355 5.77 -38.05 11.78
CA PRO A 355 4.85 -36.92 11.93
C PRO A 355 4.73 -36.11 10.65
N GLY A 356 3.50 -35.88 10.22
CA GLY A 356 3.20 -35.17 8.96
C GLY A 356 1.78 -35.43 8.48
N GLU A 357 1.43 -34.81 7.36
CA GLU A 357 0.13 -35.01 6.70
C GLU A 357 0.34 -35.80 5.42
N TYR A 358 -0.38 -36.90 5.27
CA TYR A 358 -0.25 -37.86 4.18
C TYR A 358 -1.58 -38.00 3.45
N SER A 359 -1.51 -38.03 2.14
CA SER A 359 -2.69 -38.24 1.30
C SER A 359 -2.90 -39.72 1.05
N VAL A 360 -4.12 -40.23 1.27
CA VAL A 360 -4.56 -41.57 0.92
C VAL A 360 -5.60 -41.47 -0.19
N ILE A 361 -5.29 -41.98 -1.38
CA ILE A 361 -6.19 -42.01 -2.53
C ILE A 361 -6.71 -43.44 -2.70
N THR A 362 -7.99 -43.65 -2.40
CA THR A 362 -8.65 -44.93 -2.53
C THR A 362 -9.47 -45.00 -3.81
N SER A 363 -9.25 -46.05 -4.64
CA SER A 363 -9.96 -46.24 -5.90
C SER A 363 -10.60 -47.62 -5.95
N CYS A 364 -11.86 -47.68 -6.35
CA CYS A 364 -12.58 -48.94 -6.57
C CYS A 364 -13.58 -48.78 -7.72
N ALA A 365 -13.50 -49.66 -8.69
CA ALA A 365 -14.39 -49.71 -9.87
C ALA A 365 -14.59 -48.32 -10.52
N GLY A 366 -13.52 -47.57 -10.76
CA GLY A 366 -13.54 -46.23 -11.39
C GLY A 366 -13.95 -45.06 -10.50
N LYS A 367 -14.36 -45.30 -9.25
CA LYS A 367 -14.58 -44.23 -8.25
C LYS A 367 -13.32 -44.04 -7.44
N THR A 368 -13.00 -42.77 -7.16
CA THR A 368 -11.84 -42.40 -6.34
C THR A 368 -12.25 -41.44 -5.24
N ILE A 369 -11.70 -41.63 -4.04
CA ILE A 369 -11.84 -40.73 -2.87
C ILE A 369 -10.47 -40.43 -2.35
N LYS A 370 -10.26 -39.21 -1.91
CA LYS A 370 -9.03 -38.75 -1.25
C LYS A 370 -9.31 -38.44 0.22
N ASN A 371 -8.47 -39.00 1.09
CA ASN A 371 -8.47 -38.74 2.54
C ASN A 371 -7.09 -38.26 3.00
N THR A 372 -7.06 -37.74 4.21
CA THR A 372 -5.84 -37.33 4.91
C THR A 372 -5.59 -38.22 6.11
N VAL A 373 -4.35 -38.62 6.28
CA VAL A 373 -3.84 -39.22 7.52
C VAL A 373 -2.85 -38.24 8.12
N LYS A 374 -3.20 -37.70 9.30
CA LYS A 374 -2.34 -36.78 10.04
C LYS A 374 -1.67 -37.56 11.18
N VAL A 375 -0.34 -37.66 11.11
CA VAL A 375 0.48 -38.23 12.18
C VAL A 375 1.02 -37.07 13.01
N LEU A 376 0.65 -36.99 14.27
CA LEU A 376 1.05 -35.96 15.21
C LEU A 376 2.43 -36.29 15.81
N LYS A 377 3.20 -35.26 16.11
CA LYS A 377 4.43 -35.37 16.89
C LYS A 377 4.11 -35.90 18.31
N PRO A 378 5.05 -36.65 18.92
CA PRO A 378 4.88 -37.13 20.27
C PRO A 378 5.12 -36.04 21.35
N PHE A 379 5.08 -34.78 20.97
CA PHE A 379 5.18 -33.64 21.88
C PHE A 379 4.49 -32.43 21.29
N GLU A 380 4.09 -31.50 22.20
CA GLU A 380 3.48 -30.20 21.90
C GLU A 380 4.21 -29.14 22.71
N SER A 381 4.46 -28.00 22.09
CA SER A 381 4.98 -26.79 22.73
C SER A 381 4.38 -25.55 22.11
N ASN A 382 4.26 -24.47 22.89
CA ASN A 382 3.66 -23.23 22.45
C ASN A 382 4.65 -22.09 22.58
N ASP A 383 4.40 -21.03 21.82
CA ASP A 383 5.11 -19.76 21.96
C ASP A 383 4.87 -19.20 23.37
N LEU A 384 5.86 -18.47 23.86
CA LEU A 384 5.80 -17.83 25.17
C LEU A 384 6.04 -16.33 25.04
N VAL A 385 5.13 -15.55 25.61
CA VAL A 385 5.31 -14.12 25.81
C VAL A 385 5.34 -13.86 27.31
N LYS A 386 6.41 -13.26 27.80
CA LYS A 386 6.57 -12.95 29.21
C LYS A 386 7.27 -11.62 29.42
N TYR A 387 7.07 -11.00 30.55
CA TYR A 387 7.90 -9.86 30.98
C TYR A 387 9.24 -10.32 31.59
N LEU A 388 10.26 -9.47 31.51
CA LEU A 388 11.56 -9.69 32.15
C LEU A 388 11.35 -10.03 33.62
N LYS A 389 12.04 -11.08 34.13
CA LYS A 389 11.92 -11.59 35.52
C LYS A 389 10.54 -12.07 35.95
N ASN A 390 9.61 -12.30 35.02
CA ASN A 390 8.35 -13.01 35.26
C ASN A 390 8.62 -14.51 35.44
N ASP A 391 7.83 -15.19 36.25
CA ASP A 391 8.04 -16.62 36.55
C ASP A 391 7.49 -17.59 35.51
N SER A 392 6.86 -17.09 34.40
CA SER A 392 6.38 -17.92 33.30
C SER A 392 7.55 -18.69 32.67
N GLN A 393 7.31 -19.95 32.38
CA GLN A 393 8.28 -20.89 31.90
C GLN A 393 7.86 -21.45 30.54
N PHE A 394 8.82 -21.95 29.78
CA PHE A 394 8.56 -22.65 28.53
C PHE A 394 8.32 -24.12 28.81
N ASN A 395 7.12 -24.61 28.45
CA ASN A 395 6.68 -25.97 28.71
C ASN A 395 6.57 -26.79 27.45
N VAL A 396 7.01 -28.01 27.51
CA VAL A 396 6.89 -29.02 26.47
C VAL A 396 6.10 -30.20 27.06
N LYS A 397 4.91 -30.48 26.51
CA LYS A 397 4.09 -31.62 26.89
C LYS A 397 4.46 -32.78 25.98
N VAL A 398 4.89 -33.86 26.57
CA VAL A 398 5.31 -35.09 25.86
C VAL A 398 4.26 -36.18 26.05
N MET A 399 3.94 -36.86 24.94
CA MET A 399 2.87 -37.86 24.87
C MET A 399 3.40 -39.20 24.33
N ASP A 400 2.77 -40.26 24.76
CA ASP A 400 2.96 -41.62 24.23
C ASP A 400 2.25 -41.77 22.86
N SER A 401 2.31 -42.98 22.28
CA SER A 401 1.64 -43.30 21.00
C SER A 401 0.11 -43.24 21.06
N HIS A 402 -0.50 -43.26 22.26
CA HIS A 402 -1.93 -43.16 22.47
C HIS A 402 -2.41 -41.75 22.83
N GLY A 403 -1.46 -40.79 22.92
CA GLY A 403 -1.75 -39.41 23.29
C GLY A 403 -1.86 -39.18 24.80
N ASN A 404 -1.44 -40.13 25.62
CA ASN A 404 -1.38 -39.97 27.07
C ASN A 404 -0.06 -39.32 27.47
N PRO A 405 -0.03 -38.50 28.55
CA PRO A 405 1.22 -37.98 29.08
C PRO A 405 2.21 -39.10 29.39
N VAL A 406 3.48 -38.93 29.02
CA VAL A 406 4.56 -39.85 29.36
C VAL A 406 4.90 -39.79 30.85
N ASN A 407 5.56 -40.81 31.39
CA ASN A 407 6.02 -40.83 32.76
C ASN A 407 7.05 -39.74 33.09
N ASN A 408 7.29 -39.54 34.37
CA ASN A 408 8.34 -38.68 34.91
C ASN A 408 9.75 -39.10 34.42
N GLY A 409 10.60 -38.09 34.13
CA GLY A 409 12.03 -38.32 33.81
C GLY A 409 12.34 -38.54 32.31
N VAL A 410 11.38 -38.37 31.40
CA VAL A 410 11.67 -38.48 29.97
C VAL A 410 12.41 -37.21 29.50
N LYS A 411 13.57 -37.43 28.88
CA LYS A 411 14.47 -36.36 28.43
C LYS A 411 13.96 -35.71 27.15
N VAL A 412 13.94 -34.37 27.13
CA VAL A 412 13.69 -33.51 25.96
C VAL A 412 14.82 -32.49 25.83
N ASP A 413 15.32 -32.27 24.64
CA ASP A 413 16.36 -31.27 24.38
C ASP A 413 15.73 -29.99 23.81
N VAL A 414 16.01 -28.85 24.48
CA VAL A 414 15.58 -27.50 24.01
C VAL A 414 16.81 -26.67 23.70
N LYS A 415 16.96 -26.23 22.47
CA LYS A 415 18.05 -25.38 22.02
C LYS A 415 17.60 -23.91 21.97
N VAL A 416 18.37 -23.01 22.58
CA VAL A 416 18.23 -21.56 22.49
C VAL A 416 19.62 -20.91 22.44
N ASN A 417 19.82 -19.89 21.61
CA ASN A 417 21.11 -19.19 21.43
C ASN A 417 22.30 -20.17 21.23
N ASN A 418 22.12 -21.18 20.37
CA ASN A 418 23.09 -22.24 20.10
C ASN A 418 23.47 -23.17 21.28
N LYS A 419 22.86 -22.99 22.45
CA LYS A 419 23.03 -23.83 23.62
C LYS A 419 21.87 -24.79 23.77
N VAL A 420 22.16 -26.07 24.05
CA VAL A 420 21.16 -27.11 24.31
C VAL A 420 20.98 -27.28 25.80
N TYR A 421 19.74 -27.29 26.24
CA TYR A 421 19.33 -27.53 27.61
C TYR A 421 18.51 -28.83 27.67
N PRO A 422 19.00 -29.88 28.28
CA PRO A 422 18.22 -31.07 28.56
C PRO A 422 17.24 -30.75 29.67
N ILE A 423 15.95 -30.98 29.42
CA ILE A 423 14.88 -30.87 30.41
C ILE A 423 14.15 -32.21 30.53
N TYR A 424 13.52 -32.47 31.63
CA TYR A 424 12.91 -33.75 31.92
C TYR A 424 11.44 -33.58 32.29
N THR A 425 10.58 -34.52 31.88
CA THR A 425 9.15 -34.48 32.16
C THR A 425 8.88 -34.76 33.67
N ASP A 426 7.84 -34.13 34.16
CA ASP A 426 7.19 -34.44 35.46
C ASP A 426 6.18 -35.59 35.30
N LYS A 427 5.46 -35.90 36.38
CA LYS A 427 4.39 -36.95 36.41
C LYS A 427 3.21 -36.67 35.43
N ASN A 428 3.08 -35.43 34.94
CA ASN A 428 2.05 -35.03 33.95
C ASN A 428 2.59 -35.00 32.53
N GLY A 429 3.80 -35.50 32.30
CA GLY A 429 4.47 -35.49 31.00
C GLY A 429 4.95 -34.10 30.58
N ILE A 430 5.07 -33.11 31.49
CA ILE A 430 5.48 -31.75 31.18
C ILE A 430 6.97 -31.56 31.52
N ALA A 431 7.77 -31.24 30.51
CA ALA A 431 9.15 -30.82 30.67
C ALA A 431 9.24 -29.30 30.60
N THR A 432 9.93 -28.68 31.55
CA THR A 432 9.91 -27.23 31.78
C THR A 432 11.30 -26.62 31.66
N LEU A 433 11.45 -25.57 30.84
CA LEU A 433 12.63 -24.73 30.77
C LEU A 433 12.38 -23.36 31.42
N LYS A 434 13.17 -23.03 32.46
CA LYS A 434 13.15 -21.69 33.03
C LYS A 434 13.79 -20.68 32.07
N ILE A 435 13.05 -19.62 31.77
CA ILE A 435 13.50 -18.58 30.83
C ILE A 435 14.02 -17.34 31.61
N ASN A 436 15.35 -17.18 31.62
CA ASN A 436 16.06 -16.04 32.21
C ASN A 436 16.83 -15.27 31.13
N LEU A 437 16.12 -14.87 30.05
CA LEU A 437 16.69 -14.13 28.94
C LEU A 437 16.40 -12.64 29.06
N ASN A 438 17.26 -11.80 28.50
CA ASN A 438 17.04 -10.35 28.39
C ASN A 438 15.85 -10.04 27.48
N PRO A 439 15.26 -8.83 27.53
CA PRO A 439 14.24 -8.43 26.57
C PRO A 439 14.68 -8.64 25.12
N GLY A 440 13.80 -9.28 24.36
CA GLY A 440 14.10 -9.68 22.98
C GLY A 440 13.21 -10.82 22.51
N THR A 441 13.42 -11.22 21.27
CA THR A 441 12.72 -12.35 20.66
C THR A 441 13.72 -13.47 20.37
N TYR A 442 13.40 -14.66 20.85
CA TYR A 442 14.26 -15.83 20.77
C TYR A 442 13.54 -17.01 20.12
N THR A 443 14.25 -17.76 19.30
CA THR A 443 13.72 -19.01 18.76
C THR A 443 14.25 -20.16 19.62
N LEU A 444 13.33 -20.95 20.15
CA LEU A 444 13.60 -22.21 20.82
C LEU A 444 13.35 -23.35 19.85
N THR A 445 14.24 -24.34 19.81
CA THR A 445 14.05 -25.56 19.05
C THR A 445 13.97 -26.73 20.02
N THR A 446 12.77 -27.26 20.18
CA THR A 446 12.52 -28.48 20.96
C THR A 446 12.82 -29.71 20.12
N THR A 447 13.54 -30.68 20.64
CA THR A 447 13.85 -31.95 19.95
C THR A 447 13.55 -33.13 20.85
N TYR A 448 12.73 -34.07 20.34
CA TYR A 448 12.39 -35.31 21.02
C TYR A 448 12.18 -36.42 19.99
N LEU A 449 12.76 -37.60 20.22
CA LEU A 449 12.72 -38.78 19.30
C LEU A 449 13.14 -38.47 17.85
N GLY A 450 14.06 -37.52 17.66
CA GLY A 450 14.52 -37.10 16.31
C GLY A 450 13.64 -36.01 15.65
N PHE A 451 12.47 -35.71 16.20
CA PHE A 451 11.59 -34.66 15.69
C PHE A 451 11.88 -33.32 16.36
N SER A 452 11.79 -32.26 15.60
CA SER A 452 12.03 -30.91 16.10
C SER A 452 10.86 -29.98 15.83
N GLU A 453 10.65 -29.03 16.73
CA GLU A 453 9.70 -27.93 16.59
C GLU A 453 10.33 -26.62 17.02
N LYS A 454 9.97 -25.54 16.35
CA LYS A 454 10.43 -24.19 16.67
C LYS A 454 9.30 -23.39 17.30
N ASN A 455 9.61 -22.78 18.44
CA ASN A 455 8.72 -21.85 19.11
C ASN A 455 9.42 -20.51 19.30
N THR A 456 8.62 -19.47 19.44
CA THR A 456 9.08 -18.11 19.74
C THR A 456 8.91 -17.82 21.22
N VAL A 457 9.98 -17.37 21.87
CA VAL A 457 9.90 -16.79 23.21
C VAL A 457 10.18 -15.32 23.11
N LYS A 458 9.19 -14.48 23.46
CA LYS A 458 9.30 -13.03 23.48
C LYS A 458 9.36 -12.54 24.92
N VAL A 459 10.51 -12.00 25.31
CA VAL A 459 10.69 -11.37 26.62
C VAL A 459 10.49 -9.87 26.44
N LEU A 460 9.47 -9.33 27.08
CA LEU A 460 9.12 -7.91 27.03
C LEU A 460 9.91 -7.10 28.07
N PRO A 461 10.34 -5.88 27.75
CA PRO A 461 10.93 -4.99 28.75
C PRO A 461 9.88 -4.58 29.78
N ARG A 462 10.29 -4.39 31.02
CA ARG A 462 9.46 -3.87 32.09
C ARG A 462 9.60 -2.38 32.29
N ILE A 463 10.64 -1.78 31.70
CA ILE A 463 10.89 -0.33 31.78
C ILE A 463 10.81 0.23 30.37
N THR A 464 10.07 1.33 30.24
CA THR A 464 10.00 2.17 29.04
C THR A 464 10.42 3.57 29.40
N SER A 465 11.28 4.16 28.57
CA SER A 465 11.77 5.53 28.70
C SER A 465 12.15 6.07 27.32
N SER A 466 12.30 7.38 27.21
CA SER A 466 12.75 8.04 25.98
C SER A 466 13.82 9.08 26.30
N ASP A 467 14.63 9.39 25.29
CA ASP A 467 15.57 10.50 25.39
C ASP A 467 14.81 11.82 25.54
N VAL A 468 15.42 12.79 26.21
CA VAL A 468 14.86 14.12 26.45
C VAL A 468 15.66 15.15 25.66
N THR A 469 14.96 16.09 25.03
CA THR A 469 15.59 17.32 24.48
C THR A 469 14.89 18.53 25.08
N THR A 470 15.68 19.45 25.60
CA THR A 470 15.21 20.70 26.20
C THR A 470 16.16 21.84 25.83
N THR A 471 15.82 23.06 26.25
CA THR A 471 16.68 24.23 26.07
C THR A 471 17.26 24.69 27.42
N ILE A 472 18.34 25.45 27.36
CA ILE A 472 18.89 26.10 28.56
C ILE A 472 17.83 26.95 29.26
N ASN A 473 17.95 27.05 30.59
CA ASN A 473 17.03 27.77 31.47
C ASN A 473 15.64 27.14 31.67
N GLU A 474 15.30 26.08 30.95
CA GLU A 474 14.07 25.31 31.16
C GLU A 474 14.33 24.13 32.11
N ASP A 475 13.33 23.80 32.93
CA ASP A 475 13.31 22.56 33.68
C ASP A 475 12.98 21.40 32.72
N PHE A 476 13.77 20.35 32.77
CA PHE A 476 13.45 19.15 32.05
C PHE A 476 12.80 18.09 32.94
N GLU A 477 11.94 17.28 32.36
CA GLU A 477 11.40 16.10 33.03
C GLU A 477 11.87 14.86 32.28
N PHE A 478 12.55 13.95 32.98
CA PHE A 478 12.83 12.60 32.51
C PHE A 478 11.91 11.61 33.19
N LYS A 479 11.11 10.89 32.43
CA LYS A 479 10.12 9.94 32.91
C LYS A 479 10.47 8.53 32.49
N ILE A 480 10.38 7.59 33.43
CA ILE A 480 10.37 6.15 33.12
C ILE A 480 9.07 5.53 33.60
N LYS A 481 8.51 4.64 32.79
CA LYS A 481 7.36 3.83 33.17
C LYS A 481 7.82 2.42 33.47
N ILE A 482 7.44 1.89 34.60
CA ILE A 482 7.86 0.59 35.10
C ILE A 482 6.63 -0.30 35.30
N LEU A 483 6.73 -1.52 34.83
CA LEU A 483 5.74 -2.57 35.01
C LEU A 483 6.27 -3.61 36.03
N ASP A 484 5.38 -4.27 36.75
CA ASP A 484 5.70 -5.46 37.53
C ASP A 484 5.94 -6.69 36.63
N GLY A 485 6.22 -7.85 37.21
CA GLY A 485 6.43 -9.10 36.47
C GLY A 485 5.18 -9.59 35.72
N GLN A 486 3.99 -9.09 36.05
CA GLN A 486 2.73 -9.43 35.41
C GLN A 486 2.30 -8.39 34.37
N GLY A 487 3.11 -7.32 34.16
CA GLY A 487 2.82 -6.28 33.19
C GLY A 487 1.86 -5.20 33.69
N LYS A 488 1.59 -5.15 35.00
CA LYS A 488 0.83 -4.05 35.62
C LYS A 488 1.77 -2.93 36.06
N PRO A 489 1.29 -1.68 36.17
CA PRO A 489 2.10 -0.59 36.71
C PRO A 489 2.70 -0.93 38.05
N LEU A 490 4.02 -0.77 38.21
CA LEU A 490 4.68 -0.96 39.50
C LEU A 490 4.44 0.30 40.36
N GLN A 491 3.58 0.20 41.37
CA GLN A 491 3.24 1.29 42.27
C GLN A 491 4.20 1.35 43.43
N ASN A 492 4.57 2.57 43.89
CA ASN A 492 5.48 2.84 45.02
C ASN A 492 6.86 2.13 44.95
N GLY A 493 7.28 1.75 43.70
CA GLY A 493 8.58 1.13 43.46
C GLY A 493 9.70 2.16 43.58
N ASP A 494 10.79 1.84 44.29
CA ASP A 494 11.96 2.71 44.38
C ASP A 494 12.72 2.76 43.03
N VAL A 495 13.07 3.98 42.63
CA VAL A 495 13.86 4.25 41.41
C VAL A 495 15.05 5.15 41.77
N LYS A 496 16.24 4.65 41.46
CA LYS A 496 17.47 5.39 41.61
C LYS A 496 17.91 5.96 40.27
N PHE A 497 17.95 7.28 40.15
CA PHE A 497 18.51 7.99 39.01
C PHE A 497 19.94 8.45 39.31
N THR A 498 20.84 8.38 38.33
CA THR A 498 22.19 8.90 38.40
C THR A 498 22.47 9.80 37.21
N LEU A 499 22.77 11.08 37.47
CA LEU A 499 23.12 12.08 36.46
C LEU A 499 24.34 12.85 36.90
N ASN A 500 25.38 12.93 36.08
CA ASN A 500 26.66 13.61 36.41
C ASN A 500 27.26 13.15 37.72
N GLY A 501 27.17 11.87 38.07
CA GLY A 501 27.68 11.29 39.30
C GLY A 501 26.83 11.56 40.54
N LYS A 502 25.75 12.34 40.42
CA LYS A 502 24.81 12.60 41.55
C LYS A 502 23.65 11.60 41.46
N GLU A 503 23.32 11.04 42.61
CA GLU A 503 22.22 10.07 42.77
C GLU A 503 21.01 10.76 43.38
N ASN A 504 19.84 10.38 42.86
CA ASN A 504 18.54 10.79 43.40
C ASN A 504 17.61 9.56 43.39
N THR A 505 16.92 9.33 44.49
CA THR A 505 15.92 8.23 44.60
C THR A 505 14.54 8.82 44.69
N THR A 506 13.62 8.30 43.84
CA THR A 506 12.20 8.66 43.87
C THR A 506 11.36 7.39 43.81
N ARG A 507 10.05 7.53 43.94
CA ARG A 507 9.12 6.40 43.83
C ARG A 507 8.19 6.54 42.62
N THR A 508 7.77 5.40 42.08
CA THR A 508 6.74 5.39 41.03
C THR A 508 5.36 5.74 41.60
N ASN A 509 4.57 6.44 40.82
CA ASN A 509 3.17 6.75 41.14
C ASN A 509 2.27 5.57 40.84
N ASN A 510 0.93 5.75 40.94
CA ASN A 510 -0.07 4.72 40.65
C ASN A 510 -0.06 4.20 39.19
N GLU A 511 0.48 4.96 38.27
CA GLU A 511 0.64 4.59 36.87
C GLU A 511 1.97 3.89 36.57
N GLY A 512 2.79 3.68 37.58
CA GLY A 512 4.14 3.12 37.48
C GLY A 512 5.17 4.09 36.92
N ILE A 513 4.94 5.39 37.01
CA ILE A 513 5.82 6.42 36.46
C ILE A 513 6.68 7.00 37.58
N ALA A 514 8.00 7.00 37.38
CA ALA A 514 8.97 7.78 38.17
C ALA A 514 9.50 8.93 37.33
N THR A 515 9.60 10.12 37.92
CA THR A 515 10.04 11.36 37.27
C THR A 515 11.28 11.89 37.92
N PHE A 516 12.25 12.32 37.12
CA PHE A 516 13.40 13.09 37.51
C PHE A 516 13.35 14.47 36.83
N THR A 517 13.47 15.53 37.59
CA THR A 517 13.46 16.92 37.10
C THR A 517 14.78 17.63 37.43
N GLY A 518 15.15 18.60 36.62
CA GLY A 518 16.34 19.40 36.87
C GLY A 518 16.59 20.45 35.79
N LYS A 519 17.63 21.23 35.98
CA LYS A 519 18.18 22.19 35.00
C LYS A 519 19.61 21.83 34.68
N LEU A 520 20.00 21.97 33.44
CA LEU A 520 21.33 21.68 32.94
C LEU A 520 21.78 22.78 31.97
N ASN A 521 23.08 22.99 31.87
CA ASN A 521 23.67 23.80 30.83
C ASN A 521 23.56 23.08 29.45
N ALA A 522 23.78 23.82 28.37
CA ALA A 522 23.83 23.21 27.03
C ALA A 522 24.86 22.05 27.03
N GLY A 523 24.46 20.92 26.47
CA GLY A 523 25.30 19.75 26.51
C GLY A 523 24.53 18.46 26.16
N ASN A 524 25.29 17.38 26.03
CA ASN A 524 24.75 16.02 25.91
C ASN A 524 25.10 15.25 27.18
N TYR A 525 24.08 14.75 27.84
CA TYR A 525 24.18 14.05 29.10
C TYR A 525 23.62 12.65 28.99
N VAL A 526 24.02 11.76 29.87
CA VAL A 526 23.42 10.42 30.02
C VAL A 526 22.86 10.30 31.43
N ILE A 527 21.58 10.07 31.54
CA ILE A 527 20.92 9.72 32.79
C ILE A 527 20.81 8.19 32.90
N HIS A 528 21.34 7.63 33.97
CA HIS A 528 21.22 6.23 34.31
C HIS A 528 20.07 6.03 35.29
N TYR A 529 19.41 4.89 35.20
CA TYR A 529 18.39 4.51 36.18
C TYR A 529 18.53 3.06 36.60
N ASN A 530 18.13 2.77 37.83
CA ASN A 530 18.02 1.44 38.40
C ASN A 530 16.67 1.34 39.11
N ALA A 531 15.82 0.40 38.68
CA ALA A 531 14.53 0.15 39.28
C ALA A 531 14.27 -1.35 39.28
N ASP A 532 13.92 -1.95 40.45
CA ASP A 532 13.72 -3.38 40.63
C ASP A 532 14.91 -4.21 40.07
N ASN A 533 16.13 -3.76 40.31
CA ASN A 533 17.38 -4.31 39.76
C ASN A 533 17.42 -4.40 38.20
N ILE A 534 16.61 -3.61 37.51
CA ILE A 534 16.69 -3.40 36.05
C ILE A 534 17.37 -2.06 35.82
N VAL A 535 18.50 -2.10 35.15
CA VAL A 535 19.29 -0.91 34.83
C VAL A 535 19.09 -0.48 33.38
N GLY A 536 19.14 0.81 33.14
CA GLY A 536 19.10 1.39 31.82
C GLY A 536 19.62 2.83 31.80
N SER A 537 19.66 3.42 30.62
CA SER A 537 20.08 4.81 30.46
C SER A 537 19.41 5.45 29.24
N ASN A 538 19.30 6.78 29.30
CA ASN A 538 18.82 7.61 28.21
C ASN A 538 19.69 8.85 28.05
N LYS A 539 19.55 9.50 26.90
CA LYS A 539 20.25 10.75 26.62
C LYS A 539 19.37 11.93 27.00
N ILE A 540 20.01 12.98 27.55
CA ILE A 540 19.41 14.29 27.73
C ILE A 540 20.22 15.25 26.87
N LYS A 541 19.59 15.84 25.87
CA LYS A 541 20.17 16.87 25.00
C LYS A 541 19.64 18.22 25.44
N VAL A 542 20.52 19.09 25.91
CA VAL A 542 20.18 20.46 26.25
C VAL A 542 20.80 21.39 25.23
N THR A 543 19.97 22.18 24.54
CA THR A 543 20.39 23.08 23.47
C THR A 543 20.44 24.52 23.94
N ASN A 544 21.27 25.33 23.31
CA ASN A 544 21.15 26.78 23.41
C ASN A 544 19.82 27.25 22.81
N ILE A 545 19.40 28.49 23.10
CA ILE A 545 18.22 29.08 22.45
C ILE A 545 18.62 29.47 21.02
N ILE A 546 18.09 28.78 20.03
CA ILE A 546 18.43 28.96 18.61
C ILE A 546 17.18 29.29 17.83
N THR A 547 17.19 30.41 17.09
CA THR A 547 16.16 30.76 16.11
C THR A 547 16.76 30.79 14.71
N VAL A 548 15.98 30.39 13.72
CA VAL A 548 16.32 30.44 12.30
C VAL A 548 15.30 31.31 11.59
N GLU A 549 15.74 32.47 11.11
CA GLU A 549 14.93 33.43 10.37
C GLU A 549 15.30 33.39 8.89
N THR A 550 14.35 33.68 8.02
CA THR A 550 14.57 33.81 6.58
C THR A 550 14.47 35.28 6.17
N LEU A 551 15.56 35.88 5.78
CA LEU A 551 15.59 37.24 5.27
C LEU A 551 15.19 37.22 3.78
N LYS A 552 14.06 37.82 3.43
CA LYS A 552 13.46 37.83 2.08
C LYS A 552 14.16 38.85 1.15
N TRP A 553 15.45 38.65 0.89
CA TRP A 553 16.28 39.55 0.08
C TRP A 553 16.33 39.18 -1.43
N GLY A 554 15.56 38.15 -1.85
CA GLY A 554 15.60 37.63 -3.22
C GLY A 554 16.76 36.66 -3.48
N THR A 555 17.49 36.30 -2.44
CA THR A 555 18.74 35.53 -2.49
C THR A 555 18.55 34.02 -2.38
N GLY A 556 17.29 33.53 -2.26
CA GLY A 556 16.96 32.14 -2.01
C GLY A 556 17.45 31.18 -3.09
N GLY A 557 17.90 30.00 -2.68
CA GLY A 557 18.36 28.91 -3.53
C GLY A 557 18.47 27.59 -2.78
N ASP A 558 18.31 26.48 -3.48
CA ASP A 558 18.47 25.15 -2.91
C ASP A 558 19.96 24.76 -2.86
N VAL A 559 20.62 25.12 -1.77
CA VAL A 559 22.05 24.84 -1.57
C VAL A 559 22.40 23.35 -1.63
N THR A 560 21.42 22.43 -1.47
CA THR A 560 21.66 20.99 -1.58
C THR A 560 21.83 20.51 -3.02
N LYS A 561 21.56 21.37 -4.02
CA LYS A 561 21.93 21.10 -5.41
C LYS A 561 23.42 21.21 -5.65
N ASN A 562 24.16 21.89 -4.75
CA ASN A 562 25.62 21.85 -4.73
C ASN A 562 26.09 20.50 -4.17
N PRO A 563 26.77 19.64 -4.98
CA PRO A 563 27.13 18.29 -4.54
C PRO A 563 28.06 18.27 -3.33
N SER A 564 28.99 19.25 -3.24
CA SER A 564 29.95 19.34 -2.14
C SER A 564 29.28 19.74 -0.82
N ILE A 565 28.31 20.68 -0.83
CA ILE A 565 27.49 21.01 0.33
C ILE A 565 26.67 19.78 0.77
N LYS A 566 25.93 19.15 -0.16
CA LYS A 566 25.09 17.99 0.12
C LYS A 566 25.85 16.83 0.74
N ALA A 567 27.07 16.57 0.27
CA ALA A 567 27.90 15.45 0.73
C ALA A 567 28.49 15.66 2.12
N ASN A 568 28.76 16.96 2.51
CA ASN A 568 29.57 17.28 3.67
C ASN A 568 28.83 18.02 4.80
N MET A 569 27.59 18.48 4.58
CA MET A 569 26.79 19.14 5.62
C MET A 569 26.43 18.16 6.73
N PRO A 570 26.35 18.60 8.00
CA PRO A 570 25.83 17.78 9.10
C PRO A 570 24.38 17.40 8.90
N LYS A 571 24.00 16.25 9.46
CA LYS A 571 22.62 15.76 9.45
C LYS A 571 21.99 16.02 10.82
N SER A 572 21.16 17.07 10.93
CA SER A 572 20.37 17.38 12.12
C SER A 572 19.10 18.15 11.74
N ASP A 573 18.13 18.22 12.64
CA ASP A 573 16.90 18.99 12.43
C ASP A 573 17.19 20.49 12.30
N LEU A 574 18.16 21.01 13.08
CA LEU A 574 18.59 22.40 12.97
C LEU A 574 19.14 22.71 11.57
N ILE A 575 20.03 21.86 11.05
CA ILE A 575 20.59 22.04 9.71
C ILE A 575 19.49 21.93 8.65
N THR A 576 18.56 21.01 8.81
CA THR A 576 17.41 20.88 7.91
C THR A 576 16.56 22.17 7.88
N LYS A 577 16.28 22.79 9.03
CA LYS A 577 15.59 24.10 9.11
C LYS A 577 16.36 25.19 8.38
N ILE A 578 17.69 25.26 8.56
CA ILE A 578 18.56 26.24 7.87
C ILE A 578 18.50 26.05 6.36
N ILE A 579 18.58 24.83 5.87
CA ILE A 579 18.48 24.52 4.43
C ILE A 579 17.11 24.90 3.86
N GLN A 580 16.03 24.68 4.60
CA GLN A 580 14.69 25.13 4.17
C GLN A 580 14.59 26.66 4.14
N ALA A 581 15.14 27.36 5.13
CA ALA A 581 15.21 28.82 5.13
C ALA A 581 16.00 29.35 3.91
N ALA A 582 17.11 28.70 3.57
CA ALA A 582 17.96 29.04 2.42
C ALA A 582 17.22 28.99 1.07
N LYS A 583 16.24 28.08 0.91
CA LYS A 583 15.46 27.96 -0.33
C LYS A 583 14.70 29.24 -0.68
N SER A 584 14.24 29.99 0.32
CA SER A 584 13.36 31.15 0.12
C SER A 584 14.01 32.50 0.46
N GLY A 585 15.26 32.53 0.93
CA GLY A 585 15.99 33.75 1.27
C GLY A 585 17.34 33.48 1.93
N THR A 586 17.92 34.51 2.56
CA THR A 586 19.16 34.37 3.36
C THR A 586 18.81 33.87 4.76
N PRO A 587 19.32 32.71 5.23
CA PRO A 587 19.09 32.25 6.58
C PRO A 587 19.95 33.08 7.59
N LEU A 588 19.28 33.64 8.59
CA LEU A 588 19.91 34.25 9.77
C LEU A 588 19.65 33.36 10.98
N ILE A 589 20.68 32.85 11.56
CA ILE A 589 20.64 32.06 12.80
C ILE A 589 21.02 33.00 13.98
N THR A 590 20.12 33.08 14.96
CA THR A 590 20.43 33.75 16.25
C THR A 590 20.60 32.69 17.32
N LEU A 591 21.74 32.63 17.93
CA LEU A 591 22.07 31.71 19.00
C LEU A 591 22.33 32.53 20.25
N LYS A 592 21.56 32.28 21.34
CA LYS A 592 21.69 32.90 22.64
C LYS A 592 22.14 31.89 23.68
N GLY A 593 23.18 32.21 24.39
CA GLY A 593 23.69 31.42 25.52
C GLY A 593 22.92 31.66 26.81
N ALA A 594 23.25 30.87 27.84
CA ALA A 594 22.68 30.99 29.20
C ALA A 594 23.21 32.20 29.97
N GLU A 595 24.41 32.66 29.66
CA GLU A 595 25.11 33.73 30.34
C GLU A 595 25.22 34.97 29.41
N GLU A 596 25.22 36.14 30.03
CA GLU A 596 25.52 37.40 29.33
C GLU A 596 26.95 37.38 28.77
N GLY A 597 27.13 38.03 27.65
CA GLY A 597 28.40 38.10 26.91
C GLY A 597 28.29 38.96 25.66
N LYS A 598 29.30 38.92 24.80
CA LYS A 598 29.36 39.72 23.60
C LYS A 598 28.29 39.35 22.59
N THR A 599 27.89 40.34 21.83
CA THR A 599 27.09 40.15 20.62
C THR A 599 28.01 40.19 19.41
N ILE A 600 28.10 39.08 18.70
CA ILE A 600 29.00 38.97 17.54
C ILE A 600 28.27 38.48 16.29
N PHE A 601 28.86 38.76 15.13
CA PHE A 601 28.36 38.32 13.86
C PHE A 601 29.40 37.54 13.08
N MET A 602 29.03 36.47 12.42
CA MET A 602 29.88 35.72 11.51
C MET A 602 29.09 35.18 10.30
N ASN A 603 29.74 35.20 9.17
CA ASN A 603 29.13 34.64 7.96
C ASN A 603 30.13 33.87 7.06
N SER A 604 29.56 33.11 6.15
CA SER A 604 30.25 32.51 5.00
C SER A 604 29.35 32.62 3.76
N GLY A 605 29.85 32.14 2.61
CA GLY A 605 29.06 32.14 1.38
C GLY A 605 28.84 33.52 0.78
N THR A 606 29.72 34.49 1.07
CA THR A 606 29.84 35.75 0.35
C THR A 606 30.11 35.47 -1.14
N HIS A 607 30.88 34.43 -1.42
CA HIS A 607 30.98 33.81 -2.74
C HIS A 607 30.43 32.38 -2.68
N GLY A 608 29.50 32.04 -3.58
CA GLY A 608 28.80 30.77 -3.52
C GLY A 608 29.66 29.54 -3.83
N ASN A 609 30.76 29.76 -4.56
CA ASN A 609 31.70 28.69 -4.92
C ASN A 609 32.86 28.50 -3.90
N GLU A 610 32.81 29.16 -2.76
CA GLU A 610 33.76 28.99 -1.65
C GLU A 610 33.18 27.99 -0.61
N ILE A 611 33.23 26.71 -0.94
CA ILE A 611 32.43 25.66 -0.28
C ILE A 611 32.94 25.33 1.13
N SER A 612 34.25 25.28 1.35
CA SER A 612 34.83 24.81 2.61
C SER A 612 34.42 25.65 3.81
N SER A 613 34.37 26.96 3.67
CA SER A 613 33.92 27.89 4.71
C SER A 613 32.45 27.72 5.04
N GLN A 614 31.60 27.47 4.03
CA GLN A 614 30.18 27.25 4.19
C GLN A 614 29.88 25.93 4.93
N VAL A 615 30.61 24.86 4.57
CA VAL A 615 30.52 23.55 5.26
C VAL A 615 31.01 23.67 6.71
N ALA A 616 32.15 24.36 6.92
CA ALA A 616 32.66 24.61 8.25
C ALA A 616 31.68 25.40 9.13
N MET A 617 31.02 26.40 8.56
CA MET A 617 29.99 27.17 9.26
C MET A 617 28.79 26.31 9.66
N LEU A 618 28.28 25.43 8.78
CA LEU A 618 27.23 24.48 9.12
C LEU A 618 27.65 23.50 10.21
N LYS A 619 28.90 23.00 10.17
CA LYS A 619 29.47 22.14 11.21
C LYS A 619 29.57 22.86 12.55
N MET A 620 30.00 24.12 12.55
CA MET A 620 30.03 24.96 13.75
C MET A 620 28.64 25.18 14.34
N ILE A 621 27.64 25.51 13.53
CA ILE A 621 26.27 25.70 14.00
C ILE A 621 25.75 24.43 14.67
N ALA A 622 26.01 23.26 14.08
CA ALA A 622 25.61 21.96 14.65
C ALA A 622 26.35 21.69 16.01
N GLN A 623 27.62 22.08 16.13
CA GLN A 623 28.36 21.97 17.40
C GLN A 623 27.83 22.94 18.48
N LEU A 624 27.56 24.17 18.07
CA LEU A 624 27.05 25.22 18.99
C LEU A 624 25.64 24.92 19.51
N GLU A 625 24.90 23.98 18.89
CA GLU A 625 23.59 23.58 19.39
C GLU A 625 23.66 23.09 20.84
N THR A 626 24.71 22.32 21.17
CA THR A 626 24.91 21.72 22.52
C THR A 626 26.22 22.16 23.20
N THR A 627 26.97 23.10 22.66
CA THR A 627 28.15 23.66 23.32
C THR A 627 27.69 24.85 24.20
N PRO A 628 28.07 24.93 25.51
CA PRO A 628 27.77 26.10 26.31
C PRO A 628 28.30 27.39 25.67
N VAL A 629 27.41 28.35 25.52
CA VAL A 629 27.69 29.66 24.88
C VAL A 629 27.38 30.79 25.83
N LYS A 630 28.20 31.85 25.76
CA LYS A 630 27.95 33.16 26.41
C LYS A 630 27.58 34.20 25.35
N GLY A 631 26.68 35.11 25.69
CA GLY A 631 26.28 36.21 24.81
C GLY A 631 25.39 35.78 23.67
N THR A 632 25.45 36.51 22.55
CA THR A 632 24.61 36.28 21.35
C THR A 632 25.48 36.16 20.11
N VAL A 633 25.25 35.13 19.30
CA VAL A 633 25.94 34.92 18.03
C VAL A 633 24.92 34.98 16.88
N TYR A 634 25.12 35.90 15.97
CA TYR A 634 24.40 35.93 14.71
C TYR A 634 25.22 35.23 13.61
N ILE A 635 24.62 34.32 12.88
CA ILE A 635 25.33 33.47 11.91
C ILE A 635 24.58 33.45 10.58
N MET A 636 25.31 33.74 9.51
CA MET A 636 24.81 33.51 8.15
C MET A 636 25.70 32.50 7.42
N PRO A 637 25.31 31.22 7.33
CA PRO A 637 26.12 30.20 6.63
C PRO A 637 26.15 30.42 5.11
N PHE A 638 25.15 31.13 4.59
CA PHE A 638 25.00 31.49 3.18
C PHE A 638 24.46 32.92 3.07
N ILE A 639 25.27 33.88 2.69
CA ILE A 639 24.79 35.26 2.43
C ILE A 639 23.80 35.27 1.26
N CYS A 640 24.12 34.51 0.22
CA CYS A 640 23.27 34.37 -0.96
C CYS A 640 23.17 32.90 -1.37
N PRO A 641 22.17 32.14 -0.84
CA PRO A 641 21.98 30.73 -1.17
C PRO A 641 21.90 30.43 -2.66
N LYS A 642 21.40 31.36 -3.47
CA LYS A 642 21.30 31.19 -4.91
C LYS A 642 22.64 30.97 -5.61
N ILE A 643 23.69 31.72 -5.22
CA ILE A 643 25.02 31.54 -5.84
C ILE A 643 25.72 30.27 -5.31
N THR A 644 25.39 29.80 -4.11
CA THR A 644 25.82 28.49 -3.58
C THR A 644 25.15 27.35 -4.36
N GLU A 645 23.84 27.45 -4.61
CA GLU A 645 23.10 26.50 -5.46
C GLU A 645 23.76 26.35 -6.84
N LEU A 646 24.08 27.47 -7.46
CA LEU A 646 24.67 27.55 -8.81
C LEU A 646 26.18 27.29 -8.83
N ASN A 647 26.84 27.22 -7.68
CA ASN A 647 28.28 27.07 -7.50
C ASN A 647 29.07 28.17 -8.22
N ILE A 648 28.65 29.42 -8.09
CA ILE A 648 29.24 30.61 -8.76
C ILE A 648 29.66 31.67 -7.74
N ARG A 649 30.60 32.57 -8.20
CA ARG A 649 31.15 33.61 -7.35
C ARG A 649 30.24 34.86 -7.24
N ARG A 650 29.57 35.25 -8.31
CA ARG A 650 28.87 36.53 -8.43
C ARG A 650 27.38 36.38 -8.38
N TYR A 651 26.68 37.37 -7.81
CA TYR A 651 25.22 37.45 -7.78
C TYR A 651 24.75 38.62 -8.65
N ASN A 652 23.95 38.34 -9.71
CA ASN A 652 23.45 39.35 -10.64
C ASN A 652 24.56 40.28 -11.18
N GLY A 653 25.76 39.72 -11.48
CA GLY A 653 26.92 40.46 -11.96
C GLY A 653 27.80 41.05 -10.84
N ASP A 654 27.30 41.23 -9.64
CA ASP A 654 28.03 41.81 -8.50
C ASP A 654 29.00 40.80 -7.86
N ASP A 655 30.19 41.18 -7.56
CA ASP A 655 31.04 40.54 -6.57
C ASP A 655 30.58 41.05 -5.19
N LEU A 656 29.90 40.19 -4.40
CA LEU A 656 29.33 40.59 -3.11
C LEU A 656 30.39 41.12 -2.12
N ASN A 657 31.65 40.77 -2.32
CA ASN A 657 32.74 41.29 -1.49
C ASN A 657 33.34 42.62 -2.06
N ARG A 658 32.64 43.34 -2.95
CA ARG A 658 33.03 44.61 -3.56
C ARG A 658 31.91 45.67 -3.54
N VAL A 659 30.74 45.39 -3.01
CA VAL A 659 29.55 46.25 -3.12
C VAL A 659 28.87 46.56 -1.79
N ALA A 660 29.51 46.33 -0.63
CA ALA A 660 28.92 46.60 0.67
C ALA A 660 28.66 48.09 0.93
N HIS A 661 29.34 48.98 0.25
CA HIS A 661 29.10 50.44 0.30
C HIS A 661 27.92 50.91 -0.56
N ILE A 662 27.40 50.05 -1.46
CA ILE A 662 26.33 50.45 -2.41
C ILE A 662 24.99 50.07 -1.78
N SER A 663 24.17 51.10 -1.56
CA SER A 663 22.82 50.91 -0.94
C SER A 663 21.98 49.90 -1.72
N GLY A 664 21.25 49.05 -1.00
CA GLY A 664 20.34 48.06 -1.54
C GLY A 664 20.99 46.71 -2.00
N LYS A 665 22.31 46.66 -2.20
CA LYS A 665 23.04 45.45 -2.51
C LYS A 665 23.03 44.47 -1.36
N VAL A 666 23.13 43.17 -1.61
CA VAL A 666 23.03 42.12 -0.58
C VAL A 666 24.05 42.34 0.55
N SER A 667 25.33 42.55 0.22
CA SER A 667 26.36 42.81 1.20
C SER A 667 26.15 44.13 1.99
N ASN A 668 25.49 45.13 1.39
CA ASN A 668 25.10 46.34 2.11
C ASN A 668 24.02 46.05 3.14
N LYS A 669 23.03 45.19 2.80
CA LYS A 669 22.00 44.73 3.75
C LYS A 669 22.63 43.97 4.93
N VAL A 670 23.64 43.12 4.65
CA VAL A 670 24.40 42.41 5.71
C VAL A 670 25.12 43.41 6.61
N LEU A 671 25.82 44.37 6.02
CA LEU A 671 26.52 45.43 6.80
C LEU A 671 25.56 46.23 7.70
N ASN A 672 24.41 46.64 7.13
CA ASN A 672 23.39 47.38 7.89
C ASN A 672 22.81 46.52 9.02
N LEU A 673 22.64 45.23 8.80
CA LEU A 673 22.19 44.31 9.85
C LEU A 673 23.21 44.18 10.97
N ILE A 674 24.50 44.01 10.66
CA ILE A 674 25.59 43.94 11.65
C ILE A 674 25.58 45.21 12.54
N VAL A 675 25.42 46.39 11.94
CA VAL A 675 25.37 47.67 12.64
C VAL A 675 24.08 47.80 13.50
N SER A 676 22.92 47.43 12.93
CA SER A 676 21.62 47.53 13.64
C SER A 676 21.55 46.59 14.85
N LEU A 677 22.16 45.43 14.74
CA LEU A 677 22.26 44.44 15.82
C LEU A 677 23.32 44.81 16.87
N LYS A 678 24.03 45.95 16.72
CA LYS A 678 25.07 46.44 17.61
C LYS A 678 26.16 45.38 17.88
N CYS A 679 26.57 44.67 16.86
CA CYS A 679 27.59 43.64 16.96
C CYS A 679 28.94 44.26 17.40
N GLU A 680 29.60 43.60 18.34
CA GLU A 680 30.90 44.03 18.92
C GLU A 680 32.10 43.49 18.17
N ALA A 681 31.86 42.47 17.31
CA ALA A 681 32.87 41.90 16.43
C ALA A 681 32.22 41.27 15.22
N TYR A 682 32.96 41.24 14.12
CA TYR A 682 32.52 40.62 12.85
C TYR A 682 33.63 39.78 12.20
N SER A 683 33.26 38.64 11.60
CA SER A 683 34.15 37.81 10.77
C SER A 683 33.47 37.27 9.55
N ASP A 684 34.13 37.39 8.39
CA ASP A 684 33.74 36.74 7.11
C ASP A 684 34.69 35.58 6.81
N PHE A 685 34.12 34.41 6.47
CA PHE A 685 34.89 33.20 6.22
C PHE A 685 34.86 32.83 4.75
N HIS A 686 36.03 32.77 4.12
CA HIS A 686 36.27 32.64 2.69
C HIS A 686 37.13 31.44 2.35
N CYS A 687 37.26 31.20 1.02
CA CYS A 687 38.26 30.29 0.46
C CYS A 687 39.06 30.98 -0.62
N THR A 688 40.32 30.66 -0.71
CA THR A 688 41.27 31.20 -1.67
C THR A 688 42.07 30.09 -2.34
N GLN A 689 42.69 30.40 -3.48
CA GLN A 689 43.69 29.55 -4.14
C GLN A 689 44.76 30.36 -4.80
N SER A 690 45.98 29.83 -4.91
CA SER A 690 47.07 30.43 -5.68
C SER A 690 46.72 30.37 -7.19
N PRO A 691 46.98 31.43 -8.01
CA PRO A 691 47.67 32.70 -7.71
C PRO A 691 46.77 33.84 -7.18
N GLY A 692 45.54 33.52 -6.71
CA GLY A 692 44.65 34.53 -6.09
C GLY A 692 45.26 35.26 -4.88
N VAL A 693 44.69 36.37 -4.50
CA VAL A 693 45.08 37.12 -3.32
C VAL A 693 44.02 36.90 -2.23
N PRO A 694 44.36 36.37 -1.02
CA PRO A 694 45.72 36.15 -0.51
C PRO A 694 46.41 34.86 -0.96
N GLY A 695 45.75 33.90 -1.57
CA GLY A 695 46.33 32.64 -2.11
C GLY A 695 46.97 31.71 -1.07
N LYS A 696 46.69 31.94 0.23
CA LYS A 696 47.19 31.14 1.37
C LYS A 696 46.21 31.15 2.53
N ASP A 697 46.30 30.15 3.42
CA ASP A 697 45.56 30.14 4.68
C ASP A 697 46.01 31.38 5.51
N VAL A 698 45.04 32.20 5.95
CA VAL A 698 45.41 33.47 6.62
C VAL A 698 44.23 34.08 7.40
N ILE A 699 44.57 34.86 8.42
CA ILE A 699 43.67 35.78 9.11
C ILE A 699 44.04 37.21 8.70
N MET A 700 43.13 37.98 8.11
CA MET A 700 43.45 39.32 7.64
C MET A 700 42.38 40.35 8.03
N GLY A 701 42.78 41.64 7.97
CA GLY A 701 41.92 42.77 8.21
C GLY A 701 42.72 44.07 8.26
N CYS A 702 42.06 45.18 8.66
CA CYS A 702 42.63 46.50 8.57
C CYS A 702 42.88 47.11 9.95
N ALA A 703 44.05 47.77 10.11
CA ALA A 703 44.48 48.38 11.39
C ALA A 703 43.68 49.65 11.74
N SER A 704 43.20 50.37 10.73
CA SER A 704 42.44 51.61 10.95
C SER A 704 41.15 51.64 10.11
N PRO A 705 40.12 52.40 10.52
CA PRO A 705 40.06 53.25 11.71
C PRO A 705 39.88 52.46 13.04
N THR A 706 39.43 51.20 13.04
CA THR A 706 39.13 50.43 14.25
C THR A 706 40.35 49.67 14.73
N LYS A 707 41.11 50.26 15.66
CA LYS A 707 42.38 49.74 16.19
C LYS A 707 42.25 48.34 16.83
N ASN A 708 41.13 48.05 17.48
CA ASN A 708 40.88 46.74 18.11
C ASN A 708 40.88 45.56 17.11
N THR A 709 40.76 45.84 15.80
CA THR A 709 40.86 44.79 14.77
C THR A 709 42.22 44.10 14.81
N VAL A 710 43.32 44.87 15.07
CA VAL A 710 44.68 44.29 15.16
C VAL A 710 44.77 43.26 16.28
N ASN A 711 44.17 43.56 17.44
CA ASN A 711 44.13 42.62 18.58
C ASN A 711 43.34 41.36 18.22
N LEU A 712 42.17 41.52 17.56
CA LEU A 712 41.34 40.42 17.06
C LEU A 712 42.16 39.54 16.10
N ILE A 713 42.82 40.13 15.09
CA ILE A 713 43.63 39.39 14.10
C ILE A 713 44.72 38.57 14.80
N LYS A 714 45.54 39.23 15.65
CA LYS A 714 46.68 38.62 16.32
C LYS A 714 46.24 37.48 17.24
N LYS A 715 45.14 37.65 17.95
CA LYS A 715 44.67 36.65 18.91
C LYS A 715 44.00 35.46 18.22
N VAL A 716 43.17 35.72 17.19
CA VAL A 716 42.60 34.64 16.35
C VAL A 716 43.70 33.85 15.64
N SER A 717 44.73 34.51 15.14
CA SER A 717 45.94 33.88 14.59
C SER A 717 46.65 33.00 15.64
N GLN A 718 46.89 33.50 16.83
CA GLN A 718 47.50 32.76 17.93
C GLN A 718 46.70 31.49 18.28
N LEU A 719 45.39 31.59 18.39
CA LEU A 719 44.50 30.48 18.75
C LEU A 719 44.34 29.49 17.63
N SER A 720 44.38 29.94 16.39
CA SER A 720 44.16 29.09 15.23
C SER A 720 45.45 28.58 14.57
N GLY A 721 46.62 29.20 14.85
CA GLY A 721 47.91 28.86 14.27
C GLY A 721 48.08 29.30 12.81
N PHE A 722 47.21 30.17 12.28
CA PHE A 722 47.29 30.67 10.90
C PHE A 722 48.02 32.02 10.84
N PRO A 723 48.79 32.31 9.78
CA PRO A 723 49.49 33.59 9.60
C PRO A 723 48.52 34.75 9.44
N THR A 724 49.03 35.95 9.57
CA THR A 724 48.26 37.21 9.48
C THR A 724 48.67 38.05 8.30
N ILE A 725 47.70 38.83 7.78
CA ILE A 725 47.91 39.97 6.91
C ILE A 725 47.16 41.18 7.54
N ILE A 726 47.91 42.24 7.90
CA ILE A 726 47.33 43.44 8.47
C ILE A 726 47.53 44.57 7.49
N TYR A 727 46.42 45.08 6.92
CA TYR A 727 46.46 46.25 6.04
C TYR A 727 46.37 47.53 6.88
N GLU A 728 46.93 48.60 6.39
CA GLU A 728 47.01 49.87 7.10
C GLU A 728 45.61 50.46 7.32
N LYS A 729 44.77 50.51 6.29
CA LYS A 729 43.49 51.22 6.32
C LYS A 729 42.40 50.49 5.60
N ALA A 730 41.21 50.40 6.22
CA ALA A 730 40.02 49.81 5.63
C ALA A 730 39.57 50.57 4.35
N GLY A 731 39.11 49.82 3.32
CA GLY A 731 38.72 50.37 2.05
C GLY A 731 39.84 50.52 1.03
N ASN A 732 41.09 50.45 1.44
CA ASN A 732 42.24 50.55 0.53
C ASN A 732 42.51 49.20 -0.19
N PRO A 733 42.64 48.03 0.50
CA PRO A 733 42.96 46.81 -0.18
C PRO A 733 41.74 46.22 -0.88
N TYR A 734 40.52 46.38 -0.30
CA TYR A 734 39.31 45.75 -0.81
C TYR A 734 38.11 46.70 -0.66
N LEU A 735 38.03 47.69 -1.56
CA LEU A 735 36.89 48.61 -1.57
C LEU A 735 35.58 47.82 -1.72
N GLY A 736 34.65 48.06 -0.80
CA GLY A 736 33.33 47.41 -0.80
C GLY A 736 33.24 46.02 -0.21
N ALA A 737 34.33 45.54 0.44
CA ALA A 737 34.29 44.34 1.27
C ALA A 737 33.52 44.60 2.59
N ILE A 738 32.70 43.61 3.05
CA ILE A 738 31.87 43.81 4.23
C ILE A 738 32.74 44.07 5.48
N GLN A 739 33.84 43.33 5.67
CA GLN A 739 34.73 43.51 6.85
C GLN A 739 35.42 44.87 6.87
N ASP A 740 35.80 45.45 5.68
CA ASP A 740 36.37 46.78 5.64
C ASP A 740 35.36 47.85 6.05
N HIS A 741 34.14 47.72 5.55
CA HIS A 741 33.06 48.65 5.89
C HIS A 741 32.58 48.49 7.33
N ALA A 742 32.59 47.29 7.91
CA ALA A 742 32.34 47.09 9.33
C ALA A 742 33.43 47.74 10.18
N ASN A 743 34.71 47.59 9.79
CA ASN A 743 35.83 48.29 10.42
C ASN A 743 35.64 49.82 10.39
N MET A 744 35.23 50.41 9.23
CA MET A 744 34.91 51.83 9.14
C MET A 744 33.76 52.28 10.03
N LYS A 745 32.86 51.37 10.41
CA LYS A 745 31.74 51.62 11.35
C LYS A 745 32.13 51.38 12.82
N GLY A 746 33.42 51.19 13.14
CA GLY A 746 33.93 51.01 14.50
C GLY A 746 33.81 49.57 15.02
N ILE A 747 33.48 48.61 14.17
CA ILE A 747 33.31 47.19 14.55
C ILE A 747 34.61 46.45 14.18
N PRO A 748 35.34 45.90 15.18
CA PRO A 748 36.49 45.02 14.93
C PRO A 748 36.11 43.89 13.98
N SER A 749 36.78 43.81 12.84
CA SER A 749 36.34 42.89 11.76
C SER A 749 37.49 42.26 11.03
N ILE A 750 37.37 40.98 10.74
CA ILE A 750 38.39 40.15 10.09
C ILE A 750 37.80 39.34 8.94
N THR A 751 38.67 39.00 8.00
CA THR A 751 38.43 37.93 7.01
C THR A 751 39.37 36.78 7.31
N CYS A 752 38.77 35.59 7.31
CA CYS A 752 39.47 34.33 7.44
C CYS A 752 39.45 33.56 6.13
N GLU A 753 40.61 33.25 5.62
CA GLU A 753 40.81 32.56 4.34
C GLU A 753 41.44 31.19 4.52
N VAL A 754 40.94 30.19 3.80
CA VAL A 754 41.58 28.87 3.71
C VAL A 754 41.80 28.47 2.24
N ILE A 755 42.90 27.75 1.98
CA ILE A 755 43.14 27.24 0.64
C ILE A 755 42.11 26.15 0.31
N SER A 756 41.31 26.41 -0.74
CA SER A 756 40.41 25.44 -1.35
C SER A 756 40.01 25.93 -2.75
N LYS A 757 39.97 25.01 -3.71
CA LYS A 757 39.57 25.31 -5.09
C LYS A 757 38.14 25.82 -5.17
N PRO A 758 37.85 26.86 -5.98
CA PRO A 758 36.49 27.32 -6.21
C PRO A 758 35.59 26.16 -6.70
N GLY A 759 34.44 26.06 -6.11
CA GLY A 759 33.43 25.04 -6.47
C GLY A 759 33.62 23.68 -5.85
N TYR A 760 34.71 23.47 -5.11
CA TYR A 760 35.04 22.19 -4.47
C TYR A 760 35.38 22.41 -2.99
N MET A 761 35.38 21.31 -2.26
CA MET A 761 35.92 21.26 -0.91
C MET A 761 37.20 20.39 -0.92
N ASP A 762 38.37 21.03 -0.88
CA ASP A 762 39.62 20.28 -0.79
C ASP A 762 39.72 19.56 0.55
N LYS A 763 40.36 18.40 0.57
CA LYS A 763 40.48 17.58 1.79
C LYS A 763 41.09 18.36 2.95
N GLY A 764 40.34 18.48 4.06
CA GLY A 764 40.76 19.16 5.29
C GLY A 764 40.63 20.69 5.27
N SER A 765 40.20 21.34 4.18
CA SER A 765 40.02 22.77 4.11
C SER A 765 38.87 23.28 5.01
N ASP A 766 37.82 22.50 5.13
CA ASP A 766 36.71 22.75 6.07
C ASP A 766 37.16 22.64 7.52
N VAL A 767 38.08 21.70 7.86
CA VAL A 767 38.68 21.60 9.22
C VAL A 767 39.51 22.83 9.54
N LYS A 768 40.28 23.35 8.56
CA LYS A 768 41.03 24.60 8.73
C LYS A 768 40.08 25.78 8.97
N SER A 769 39.05 25.96 8.18
CA SER A 769 38.06 27.01 8.37
C SER A 769 37.35 26.88 9.70
N LEU A 770 36.97 25.65 10.09
CA LEU A 770 36.38 25.38 11.41
C LEU A 770 37.31 25.79 12.56
N LYS A 771 38.63 25.58 12.39
CA LYS A 771 39.63 26.01 13.39
C LYS A 771 39.69 27.53 13.49
N GLN A 772 39.58 28.26 12.39
CA GLN A 772 39.49 29.74 12.39
C GLN A 772 38.20 30.23 13.06
N ILE A 773 37.06 29.59 12.78
CA ILE A 773 35.76 29.90 13.41
C ILE A 773 35.85 29.71 14.93
N ASN A 774 36.40 28.56 15.38
CA ASN A 774 36.60 28.29 16.81
C ASN A 774 37.48 29.36 17.48
N ALA A 775 38.56 29.75 16.85
CA ALA A 775 39.46 30.78 17.37
C ALA A 775 38.76 32.16 17.49
N TYR A 776 37.90 32.49 16.51
CA TYR A 776 37.11 33.72 16.55
C TYR A 776 36.09 33.70 17.72
N LEU A 777 35.38 32.56 17.90
CA LEU A 777 34.46 32.40 19.01
C LEU A 777 35.16 32.44 20.39
N LYS A 778 36.33 31.78 20.52
CA LYS A 778 37.15 31.81 21.77
C LYS A 778 37.67 33.20 22.09
N TYR A 779 38.17 33.94 21.10
CA TYR A 779 38.61 35.33 21.34
C TYR A 779 37.49 36.21 21.86
N ASN A 780 36.29 36.02 21.37
CA ASN A 780 35.12 36.78 21.79
C ASN A 780 34.47 36.23 23.08
N GLU A 781 35.07 35.22 23.71
CA GLU A 781 34.61 34.58 24.95
C GLU A 781 33.21 33.95 24.82
N VAL A 782 32.79 33.63 23.57
CA VAL A 782 31.54 32.97 23.28
C VAL A 782 31.57 31.53 23.72
N ILE A 783 32.69 30.86 23.50
CA ILE A 783 32.95 29.47 23.94
C ILE A 783 34.26 29.42 24.74
N ILE A 784 34.39 28.39 25.60
CA ILE A 784 35.60 28.19 26.44
C ILE A 784 36.75 27.55 25.65
#